data_3c0c703e16690a65adb72e5eadeada3e
#
_entry.id   3c0c703e16690a65adb72e5eadeada3e
#
_cell.length_a   1.000
_cell.length_b   1.000
_cell.length_c   1.000
_cell.angle_alpha   90.00
_cell.angle_beta   90.00
_cell.angle_gamma   90.00
#
_symmetry.space_group_name_H-M   'P 1'
#
loop_
_entity.id
_entity.type
_entity.pdbx_description
1 polymer ?
#
loop_
_entity_poly.entity_id
_entity_poly.type
_entity_poly.pdbx_seq_one_letter_code
_entity_poly.pdbx_strand_id
1 'polypeptide(L)'
;MIKLEAVHIEELRGIRKLDIDFQMSTFAISGPNGSGKSGVIDAIEFGLTGQIGRLTGRGTKGLSIAEHGPHVDKVKFPDAAFVTLKLHLTDIGKSVTITRKVKNPNKPVIEPATEEVRRILAEIADHPEITLSRREILRFILVEPTKRSEEIQSILKLDEIGQTRSTLNSALNRLQTAQRAAEGAVTTAREALQRHAQIATLRADDLMEAVNKRRKVLELEPFEKLSTDTKLDLGIEAGTKQSASNKQSALNDLNALSAAVVGLGSLAKEEAAAVVAALATLVADPALFTALQRVSFIEKGLELVDGLECPLCDTAWDSAEDLAEHLRAKLLKSKEAQKIQQTLLENGAAVGRAAGQLSGLLASGQRACEGQGEAAIVPSFKAWKADLDGLKVTLTSVEGITDAKERLASDWPRTPAAVSAELVAAITKVTAKPDQTAMVEAQTFLTTAQLRLADYRETMRKLEAAKLATAAARVAYDTYCTVLENELNGLYDEVQKDFSTFYRAVNEDDEGAFTAKLTPTEGSLGLDVNFYDRGLFPPAAYHSEGHQDGMGVCLYLALMKRLFGDRFTFALLDDVVMSVDADHRYQFCKLLKGHFPNTQFIITTHDRLWAEQMKSAGLVSGKTSLSFHSWSVEILSVSVFEKTQLSCALQADPSFSDQPDVANQLNLFDF
;
A
#
# COMPACT_ATOMS: atom_id res chain seq x y z
N MET A 1 -27.15 -11.13 -5.04
CA MET A 1 -27.04 -9.85 -5.77
C MET A 1 -28.40 -9.32 -6.23
N ILE A 2 -28.60 -8.97 -7.50
CA ILE A 2 -29.82 -8.32 -8.01
C ILE A 2 -30.39 -8.96 -9.25
N LYS A 3 -31.68 -8.66 -9.51
CA LYS A 3 -32.30 -8.71 -10.84
C LYS A 3 -32.97 -7.38 -11.12
N LEU A 4 -32.83 -6.90 -12.34
CA LEU A 4 -33.46 -5.66 -12.78
C LEU A 4 -34.91 -5.94 -13.20
N GLU A 5 -35.86 -5.31 -12.53
CA GLU A 5 -37.28 -5.38 -12.89
C GLU A 5 -37.58 -4.38 -14.01
N ALA A 6 -37.25 -3.09 -13.80
CA ALA A 6 -37.54 -2.05 -14.75
C ALA A 6 -36.55 -0.87 -14.63
N VAL A 7 -36.45 -0.09 -15.71
CA VAL A 7 -35.72 1.18 -15.75
C VAL A 7 -36.61 2.28 -16.32
N HIS A 8 -36.56 3.45 -15.67
CA HIS A 8 -37.03 4.71 -16.18
C HIS A 8 -35.84 5.66 -16.40
N ILE A 9 -35.69 6.18 -17.59
CA ILE A 9 -34.58 7.08 -17.99
C ILE A 9 -35.19 8.38 -18.45
N GLU A 10 -34.71 9.50 -17.91
CA GLU A 10 -35.12 10.84 -18.35
C GLU A 10 -33.90 11.74 -18.56
N GLU A 11 -33.85 12.35 -19.74
CA GLU A 11 -32.85 13.32 -20.21
C GLU A 11 -31.37 12.90 -19.99
N LEU A 12 -31.10 11.58 -20.12
CA LEU A 12 -29.75 11.05 -19.96
C LEU A 12 -29.13 10.62 -21.30
N ARG A 13 -27.90 11.06 -21.57
CA ARG A 13 -27.15 10.73 -22.81
C ARG A 13 -27.98 11.13 -24.05
N GLY A 14 -28.21 10.19 -24.97
CA GLY A 14 -29.07 10.42 -26.15
C GLY A 14 -30.55 10.10 -25.91
N ILE A 15 -30.96 9.83 -24.67
CA ILE A 15 -32.34 9.40 -24.35
C ILE A 15 -33.05 10.52 -23.62
N ARG A 16 -34.19 11.00 -24.22
CA ARG A 16 -35.06 12.00 -23.58
C ARG A 16 -35.95 11.34 -22.52
N LYS A 17 -36.65 10.27 -22.90
CA LYS A 17 -37.50 9.50 -22.00
C LYS A 17 -37.65 8.10 -22.53
N LEU A 18 -37.43 7.11 -21.62
CA LEU A 18 -37.56 5.70 -21.94
C LEU A 18 -37.93 4.91 -20.70
N ASP A 19 -38.95 4.07 -20.85
CA ASP A 19 -39.37 3.09 -19.83
C ASP A 19 -39.17 1.68 -20.39
N ILE A 20 -38.50 0.80 -19.68
CA ILE A 20 -38.32 -0.60 -20.05
C ILE A 20 -38.67 -1.49 -18.88
N ASP A 21 -39.54 -2.48 -19.11
CA ASP A 21 -39.83 -3.59 -18.20
C ASP A 21 -38.99 -4.80 -18.61
N PHE A 22 -38.03 -5.18 -17.75
CA PHE A 22 -37.16 -6.33 -18.00
C PHE A 22 -37.72 -7.64 -17.47
N GLN A 23 -38.79 -7.59 -16.65
CA GLN A 23 -39.45 -8.77 -16.07
C GLN A 23 -38.48 -9.70 -15.33
N MET A 24 -37.39 -9.16 -14.76
CA MET A 24 -36.30 -9.94 -14.12
C MET A 24 -35.70 -11.06 -15.02
N SER A 25 -35.88 -10.95 -16.31
CA SER A 25 -35.44 -11.94 -17.31
C SER A 25 -34.31 -11.39 -18.18
N THR A 26 -33.57 -12.27 -18.82
CA THR A 26 -32.59 -11.86 -19.85
C THR A 26 -33.28 -11.09 -20.94
N PHE A 27 -32.70 -9.95 -21.34
CA PHE A 27 -33.34 -8.98 -22.23
C PHE A 27 -32.38 -8.52 -23.33
N ALA A 28 -32.87 -8.49 -24.58
CA ALA A 28 -32.09 -8.03 -25.73
C ALA A 28 -32.55 -6.66 -26.21
N ILE A 29 -31.61 -5.76 -26.41
CA ILE A 29 -31.83 -4.43 -26.99
C ILE A 29 -31.09 -4.36 -28.31
N SER A 30 -31.82 -4.30 -29.40
CA SER A 30 -31.26 -4.28 -30.76
C SER A 30 -31.55 -2.96 -31.47
N GLY A 31 -30.74 -2.60 -32.47
CA GLY A 31 -30.94 -1.41 -33.28
C GLY A 31 -29.67 -0.92 -33.96
N PRO A 32 -29.76 -0.01 -34.93
CA PRO A 32 -28.60 0.53 -35.62
C PRO A 32 -27.64 1.27 -34.70
N ASN A 33 -26.39 1.47 -35.18
CA ASN A 33 -25.43 2.24 -34.45
C ASN A 33 -25.94 3.67 -34.20
N GLY A 34 -25.70 4.17 -32.98
CA GLY A 34 -26.17 5.49 -32.58
C GLY A 34 -27.64 5.55 -32.13
N SER A 35 -28.40 4.47 -32.11
CA SER A 35 -29.84 4.48 -31.72
C SER A 35 -30.11 4.62 -30.21
N GLY A 36 -29.09 4.71 -29.37
CA GLY A 36 -29.24 4.87 -27.93
C GLY A 36 -29.08 3.60 -27.11
N LYS A 37 -28.81 2.42 -27.72
CA LYS A 37 -28.63 1.13 -27.01
C LYS A 37 -27.65 1.21 -25.84
N SER A 38 -26.43 1.70 -26.13
CA SER A 38 -25.42 1.89 -25.09
C SER A 38 -25.81 2.95 -24.07
N GLY A 39 -26.68 3.90 -24.44
CA GLY A 39 -27.24 4.86 -23.49
C GLY A 39 -28.13 4.20 -22.43
N VAL A 40 -28.81 3.11 -22.78
CA VAL A 40 -29.56 2.30 -21.79
C VAL A 40 -28.61 1.57 -20.84
N ILE A 41 -27.53 1.00 -21.34
CA ILE A 41 -26.49 0.38 -20.49
C ILE A 41 -25.85 1.44 -19.57
N ASP A 42 -25.44 2.59 -20.14
CA ASP A 42 -24.90 3.72 -19.36
C ASP A 42 -25.87 4.17 -18.26
N ALA A 43 -27.19 4.16 -18.55
CA ALA A 43 -28.22 4.55 -17.58
C ALA A 43 -28.37 3.54 -16.45
N ILE A 44 -28.36 2.24 -16.76
CA ILE A 44 -28.46 1.18 -15.74
C ILE A 44 -27.18 1.21 -14.89
N GLU A 45 -26.00 1.26 -15.49
CA GLU A 45 -24.73 1.40 -14.78
C GLU A 45 -24.73 2.62 -13.87
N PHE A 46 -25.13 3.79 -14.38
CA PHE A 46 -25.26 5.01 -13.60
C PHE A 46 -26.23 4.87 -12.44
N GLY A 47 -27.39 4.28 -12.67
CA GLY A 47 -28.38 4.04 -11.64
C GLY A 47 -27.85 3.17 -10.49
N LEU A 48 -27.06 2.14 -10.79
CA LEU A 48 -26.46 1.23 -9.84
C LEU A 48 -25.26 1.86 -9.11
N THR A 49 -24.28 2.36 -9.87
CA THR A 49 -22.97 2.74 -9.34
C THR A 49 -22.79 4.25 -9.11
N GLY A 50 -23.57 5.08 -9.79
CA GLY A 50 -23.37 6.54 -9.85
C GLY A 50 -22.26 6.95 -10.84
N GLN A 51 -21.72 5.99 -11.59
CA GLN A 51 -20.68 6.18 -12.58
C GLN A 51 -21.21 5.85 -13.99
N ILE A 52 -20.54 6.36 -15.00
CA ILE A 52 -20.73 5.97 -16.39
C ILE A 52 -19.33 5.66 -16.89
N GLY A 53 -18.99 4.38 -17.04
CA GLY A 53 -17.64 3.92 -17.37
C GLY A 53 -17.08 4.55 -18.66
N ARG A 54 -17.95 4.87 -19.61
CA ARG A 54 -17.58 5.60 -20.84
C ARG A 54 -17.19 7.06 -20.63
N LEU A 55 -17.56 7.69 -19.51
CA LEU A 55 -17.20 9.08 -19.16
C LEU A 55 -16.06 9.14 -18.14
N THR A 56 -16.10 8.26 -17.15
CA THR A 56 -15.21 8.32 -16.00
C THR A 56 -14.11 7.25 -16.02
N GLY A 57 -14.21 6.26 -16.92
CA GLY A 57 -13.26 5.16 -17.03
C GLY A 57 -11.87 5.58 -17.52
N ARG A 58 -10.91 4.66 -17.41
CA ARG A 58 -9.53 4.87 -17.86
C ARG A 58 -9.49 5.29 -19.35
N GLY A 59 -8.66 6.28 -19.67
CA GLY A 59 -8.49 6.84 -21.03
C GLY A 59 -9.57 7.83 -21.45
N THR A 60 -10.46 8.26 -20.56
CA THR A 60 -11.52 9.26 -20.85
C THR A 60 -11.18 10.65 -20.33
N LYS A 61 -10.02 10.84 -19.70
CA LYS A 61 -9.60 12.06 -18.98
C LYS A 61 -10.54 12.43 -17.80
N GLY A 62 -11.41 11.50 -17.36
CA GLY A 62 -12.31 11.70 -16.23
C GLY A 62 -13.33 12.82 -16.50
N LEU A 63 -14.12 12.69 -17.57
CA LEU A 63 -15.15 13.67 -17.90
C LEU A 63 -16.20 13.75 -16.78
N SER A 64 -16.66 14.97 -16.48
CA SER A 64 -17.69 15.22 -15.49
C SER A 64 -19.02 14.61 -15.91
N ILE A 65 -19.60 13.75 -15.07
CA ILE A 65 -20.93 13.17 -15.30
C ILE A 65 -22.00 14.28 -15.33
N ALA A 66 -21.86 15.32 -14.50
CA ALA A 66 -22.80 16.42 -14.44
C ALA A 66 -22.83 17.24 -15.74
N GLU A 67 -21.71 17.32 -16.45
CA GLU A 67 -21.60 18.08 -17.71
C GLU A 67 -21.90 17.22 -18.94
N HIS A 68 -21.48 15.98 -18.96
CA HIS A 68 -21.56 15.10 -20.13
C HIS A 68 -22.60 13.98 -20.02
N GLY A 69 -23.19 13.78 -18.86
CA GLY A 69 -24.28 12.83 -18.62
C GLY A 69 -25.64 13.25 -19.17
N PRO A 70 -26.07 14.52 -18.97
CA PRO A 70 -27.36 14.97 -19.44
C PRO A 70 -27.49 14.93 -20.98
N HIS A 71 -28.74 14.83 -21.46
CA HIS A 71 -29.05 15.01 -22.89
C HIS A 71 -28.54 16.38 -23.37
N VAL A 72 -28.12 16.50 -24.63
CA VAL A 72 -27.51 17.70 -25.21
C VAL A 72 -28.34 18.95 -25.01
N ASP A 73 -29.68 18.85 -25.04
CA ASP A 73 -30.60 19.97 -24.82
C ASP A 73 -30.75 20.34 -23.34
N LYS A 74 -30.23 19.52 -22.43
CA LYS A 74 -30.38 19.66 -20.96
C LYS A 74 -29.06 19.82 -20.22
N VAL A 75 -27.95 20.02 -20.89
CA VAL A 75 -26.62 20.20 -20.28
C VAL A 75 -26.61 21.31 -19.21
N LYS A 76 -27.37 22.39 -19.43
CA LYS A 76 -27.52 23.49 -18.46
C LYS A 76 -28.44 23.18 -17.27
N PHE A 77 -29.16 22.06 -17.33
CA PHE A 77 -30.16 21.63 -16.33
C PHE A 77 -29.91 20.17 -15.89
N PRO A 78 -28.79 19.89 -15.29
CA PRO A 78 -28.42 18.48 -14.90
C PRO A 78 -29.41 17.87 -13.89
N ASP A 79 -30.24 18.67 -13.22
CA ASP A 79 -31.32 18.17 -12.34
C ASP A 79 -32.45 17.48 -13.12
N ALA A 80 -32.62 17.78 -14.40
CA ALA A 80 -33.61 17.15 -15.25
C ALA A 80 -33.21 15.75 -15.69
N ALA A 81 -31.91 15.42 -15.62
CA ALA A 81 -31.38 14.12 -16.00
C ALA A 81 -31.34 13.18 -14.79
N PHE A 82 -32.11 12.09 -14.86
CA PHE A 82 -32.13 11.09 -13.81
C PHE A 82 -32.48 9.70 -14.34
N VAL A 83 -32.15 8.71 -13.54
CA VAL A 83 -32.52 7.31 -13.76
C VAL A 83 -33.19 6.76 -12.53
N THR A 84 -34.29 6.03 -12.74
CA THR A 84 -34.93 5.23 -11.70
C THR A 84 -34.85 3.76 -12.08
N LEU A 85 -34.25 2.95 -11.21
CA LEU A 85 -34.17 1.50 -11.35
C LEU A 85 -35.13 0.85 -10.34
N LYS A 86 -35.87 -0.14 -10.79
CA LYS A 86 -36.58 -1.06 -9.94
C LYS A 86 -35.84 -2.38 -9.94
N LEU A 87 -35.34 -2.78 -8.78
CA LEU A 87 -34.46 -3.94 -8.59
C LEU A 87 -35.12 -4.95 -7.66
N HIS A 88 -34.92 -6.21 -7.92
CA HIS A 88 -35.16 -7.28 -6.98
C HIS A 88 -33.85 -7.72 -6.36
N LEU A 89 -33.70 -7.57 -5.04
CA LEU A 89 -32.52 -8.02 -4.30
C LEU A 89 -32.68 -9.51 -3.99
N THR A 90 -31.94 -10.35 -4.70
CA THR A 90 -32.06 -11.82 -4.61
C THR A 90 -31.69 -12.37 -3.25
N ASP A 91 -30.75 -11.73 -2.56
CA ASP A 91 -30.24 -12.16 -1.25
C ASP A 91 -31.29 -12.05 -0.13
N ILE A 92 -32.23 -11.13 -0.26
CA ILE A 92 -33.27 -10.85 0.75
C ILE A 92 -34.71 -10.94 0.22
N GLY A 93 -34.87 -11.24 -1.08
CA GLY A 93 -36.18 -11.40 -1.72
C GLY A 93 -37.06 -10.14 -1.71
N LYS A 94 -36.46 -8.93 -1.75
CA LYS A 94 -37.18 -7.67 -1.70
C LYS A 94 -36.97 -6.84 -2.96
N SER A 95 -38.02 -6.17 -3.41
CA SER A 95 -37.94 -5.17 -4.48
C SER A 95 -37.60 -3.79 -3.91
N VAL A 96 -36.72 -3.08 -4.58
CA VAL A 96 -36.18 -1.77 -4.18
C VAL A 96 -36.16 -0.84 -5.38
N THR A 97 -36.50 0.41 -5.15
CA THR A 97 -36.43 1.47 -6.17
C THR A 97 -35.23 2.38 -5.85
N ILE A 98 -34.37 2.63 -6.83
CA ILE A 98 -33.26 3.59 -6.74
C ILE A 98 -33.50 4.68 -7.75
N THR A 99 -33.56 5.93 -7.31
CA THR A 99 -33.57 7.09 -8.18
C THR A 99 -32.29 7.88 -8.02
N ARG A 100 -31.54 8.04 -9.11
CA ARG A 100 -30.28 8.77 -9.12
C ARG A 100 -30.31 9.92 -10.10
N LYS A 101 -29.97 11.12 -9.63
CA LYS A 101 -29.88 12.34 -10.43
C LYS A 101 -28.43 12.59 -10.87
N VAL A 102 -28.24 13.05 -12.11
CA VAL A 102 -26.92 13.34 -12.67
C VAL A 102 -26.20 14.46 -11.91
N LYS A 103 -26.94 15.44 -11.40
CA LYS A 103 -26.36 16.53 -10.59
C LYS A 103 -25.72 16.03 -9.30
N ASN A 104 -26.30 15.02 -8.66
CA ASN A 104 -25.84 14.49 -7.38
C ASN A 104 -25.65 12.95 -7.48
N PRO A 105 -24.69 12.45 -8.25
CA PRO A 105 -24.56 11.03 -8.53
C PRO A 105 -24.30 10.17 -7.29
N ASN A 106 -23.70 10.76 -6.25
CA ASN A 106 -23.33 10.04 -5.01
C ASN A 106 -24.48 10.03 -3.95
N LYS A 107 -25.63 10.64 -4.25
CA LYS A 107 -26.78 10.72 -3.32
C LYS A 107 -28.05 10.15 -3.96
N PRO A 108 -28.15 8.83 -4.16
CA PRO A 108 -29.36 8.21 -4.69
C PRO A 108 -30.48 8.26 -3.64
N VAL A 109 -31.71 8.39 -4.12
CA VAL A 109 -32.93 8.13 -3.31
C VAL A 109 -33.23 6.65 -3.43
N ILE A 110 -33.37 5.94 -2.29
CA ILE A 110 -33.56 4.48 -2.21
C ILE A 110 -34.84 4.23 -1.43
N GLU A 111 -35.74 3.38 -1.95
CA GLU A 111 -37.00 3.00 -1.32
C GLU A 111 -37.23 1.48 -1.44
N PRO A 112 -37.35 0.77 -0.31
CA PRO A 112 -37.20 1.19 1.09
C PRO A 112 -35.72 1.39 1.46
N ALA A 113 -35.41 2.41 2.27
CA ALA A 113 -34.05 2.79 2.64
C ALA A 113 -33.58 2.09 3.93
N THR A 114 -33.72 0.78 4.03
CA THR A 114 -33.23 0.03 5.19
C THR A 114 -31.69 -0.10 5.14
N GLU A 115 -31.06 -0.30 6.30
CA GLU A 115 -29.60 -0.46 6.37
C GLU A 115 -29.10 -1.67 5.56
N GLU A 116 -29.84 -2.78 5.61
CA GLU A 116 -29.55 -3.98 4.84
C GLU A 116 -29.57 -3.72 3.31
N VAL A 117 -30.59 -2.99 2.84
CA VAL A 117 -30.71 -2.58 1.44
C VAL A 117 -29.52 -1.69 1.04
N ARG A 118 -29.17 -0.69 1.86
CA ARG A 118 -28.05 0.21 1.58
C ARG A 118 -26.73 -0.54 1.50
N ARG A 119 -26.50 -1.52 2.38
CA ARG A 119 -25.29 -2.36 2.36
C ARG A 119 -25.18 -3.17 1.07
N ILE A 120 -26.27 -3.84 0.65
CA ILE A 120 -26.28 -4.63 -0.59
C ILE A 120 -26.04 -3.72 -1.80
N LEU A 121 -26.66 -2.54 -1.84
CA LEU A 121 -26.50 -1.61 -2.95
C LEU A 121 -25.09 -0.97 -2.99
N ALA A 122 -24.49 -0.73 -1.83
CA ALA A 122 -23.10 -0.30 -1.76
C ALA A 122 -22.15 -1.40 -2.28
N GLU A 123 -22.37 -2.66 -1.88
CA GLU A 123 -21.60 -3.79 -2.42
C GLU A 123 -21.70 -3.87 -3.95
N ILE A 124 -22.91 -3.67 -4.51
CA ILE A 124 -23.10 -3.68 -5.98
C ILE A 124 -22.39 -2.49 -6.65
N ALA A 125 -22.46 -1.30 -6.05
CA ALA A 125 -21.82 -0.10 -6.58
C ALA A 125 -20.27 -0.25 -6.63
N ASP A 126 -19.72 -1.08 -5.77
CA ASP A 126 -18.29 -1.43 -5.76
C ASP A 126 -17.89 -2.44 -6.83
N HIS A 127 -18.86 -2.92 -7.65
CA HIS A 127 -18.64 -3.94 -8.69
C HIS A 127 -19.00 -3.40 -10.09
N PRO A 128 -18.23 -2.44 -10.65
CA PRO A 128 -18.46 -1.93 -12.01
C PRO A 128 -18.25 -3.01 -13.09
N GLU A 129 -17.56 -4.08 -12.79
CA GLU A 129 -17.30 -5.23 -13.67
C GLU A 129 -18.56 -6.01 -14.07
N ILE A 130 -19.72 -5.77 -13.46
CA ILE A 130 -21.02 -6.28 -13.92
C ILE A 130 -21.39 -5.74 -15.31
N THR A 131 -20.77 -4.65 -15.74
CA THR A 131 -20.89 -4.09 -17.09
C THR A 131 -19.70 -4.51 -17.92
N LEU A 132 -19.94 -5.21 -19.04
CA LEU A 132 -18.91 -5.60 -19.99
C LEU A 132 -19.18 -4.94 -21.35
N SER A 133 -18.24 -4.17 -21.84
CA SER A 133 -18.22 -3.64 -23.19
C SER A 133 -17.15 -4.33 -24.04
N ARG A 134 -17.28 -4.28 -25.38
CA ARG A 134 -16.24 -4.80 -26.28
C ARG A 134 -14.86 -4.23 -26.00
N ARG A 135 -14.78 -2.96 -25.62
CA ARG A 135 -13.51 -2.31 -25.26
C ARG A 135 -12.82 -2.97 -24.06
N GLU A 136 -13.59 -3.41 -23.09
CA GLU A 136 -13.06 -4.09 -21.90
C GLU A 136 -12.65 -5.52 -22.18
N ILE A 137 -13.39 -6.21 -23.05
CA ILE A 137 -13.03 -7.56 -23.50
C ILE A 137 -11.61 -7.59 -24.07
N LEU A 138 -11.30 -6.67 -24.99
CA LEU A 138 -9.99 -6.61 -25.62
C LEU A 138 -8.85 -6.33 -24.62
N ARG A 139 -9.15 -5.64 -23.53
CA ARG A 139 -8.17 -5.42 -22.45
C ARG A 139 -7.75 -6.70 -21.74
N PHE A 140 -8.63 -7.68 -21.60
CA PHE A 140 -8.25 -8.94 -20.95
C PHE A 140 -7.37 -9.82 -21.83
N ILE A 141 -7.56 -9.78 -23.13
CA ILE A 141 -6.92 -10.69 -24.08
C ILE A 141 -5.65 -10.11 -24.70
N LEU A 142 -5.69 -8.84 -25.17
CA LEU A 142 -4.64 -8.23 -25.97
C LEU A 142 -3.61 -7.41 -25.18
N VAL A 143 -3.91 -7.07 -23.93
CA VAL A 143 -2.95 -6.28 -23.13
C VAL A 143 -1.77 -7.12 -22.65
N GLU A 144 -0.69 -6.44 -22.37
CA GLU A 144 0.52 -7.04 -21.80
C GLU A 144 0.25 -7.76 -20.46
N PRO A 145 1.06 -8.78 -20.11
CA PRO A 145 0.86 -9.58 -18.90
C PRO A 145 0.76 -8.77 -17.61
N THR A 146 1.52 -7.67 -17.49
CA THR A 146 1.51 -6.80 -16.32
C THR A 146 0.17 -6.07 -16.17
N LYS A 147 -0.30 -5.44 -17.24
CA LYS A 147 -1.60 -4.76 -17.26
C LYS A 147 -2.77 -5.71 -17.07
N ARG A 148 -2.69 -6.91 -17.67
CA ARG A 148 -3.70 -7.96 -17.47
C ARG A 148 -3.79 -8.36 -16.00
N SER A 149 -2.65 -8.48 -15.33
CA SER A 149 -2.59 -8.76 -13.90
C SER A 149 -3.31 -7.67 -13.11
N GLU A 150 -3.03 -6.40 -13.39
CA GLU A 150 -3.67 -5.26 -12.72
C GLU A 150 -5.18 -5.24 -12.93
N GLU A 151 -5.66 -5.44 -14.16
CA GLU A 151 -7.09 -5.45 -14.47
C GLU A 151 -7.81 -6.63 -13.77
N ILE A 152 -7.26 -7.83 -13.83
CA ILE A 152 -7.86 -9.02 -13.19
C ILE A 152 -7.79 -8.91 -11.67
N GLN A 153 -6.69 -8.40 -11.10
CA GLN A 153 -6.58 -8.15 -9.66
C GLN A 153 -7.57 -7.09 -9.19
N SER A 154 -7.80 -6.04 -9.97
CA SER A 154 -8.81 -5.02 -9.66
C SER A 154 -10.22 -5.61 -9.63
N ILE A 155 -10.58 -6.45 -10.63
CA ILE A 155 -11.86 -7.16 -10.65
C ILE A 155 -12.02 -8.07 -9.44
N LEU A 156 -10.97 -8.82 -9.10
CA LEU A 156 -10.97 -9.74 -7.97
C LEU A 156 -10.77 -9.04 -6.62
N LYS A 157 -10.66 -7.70 -6.60
CA LYS A 157 -10.42 -6.86 -5.40
C LYS A 157 -9.20 -7.30 -4.59
N LEU A 158 -8.13 -7.67 -5.28
CA LEU A 158 -6.87 -8.13 -4.67
C LEU A 158 -5.95 -6.99 -4.24
N ASP A 159 -6.32 -5.72 -4.46
CA ASP A 159 -5.51 -4.54 -4.11
C ASP A 159 -5.25 -4.45 -2.60
N GLU A 160 -6.24 -4.77 -1.76
CA GLU A 160 -6.10 -4.83 -0.30
C GLU A 160 -5.09 -5.91 0.13
N ILE A 161 -5.02 -7.00 -0.61
CA ILE A 161 -4.08 -8.10 -0.39
C ILE A 161 -2.66 -7.63 -0.65
N GLY A 162 -2.44 -6.88 -1.73
CA GLY A 162 -1.15 -6.25 -2.04
C GLY A 162 -0.70 -5.27 -0.95
N GLN A 163 -1.61 -4.45 -0.43
CA GLN A 163 -1.35 -3.53 0.67
C GLN A 163 -0.99 -4.27 1.97
N THR A 164 -1.70 -5.35 2.30
CA THR A 164 -1.40 -6.19 3.46
C THR A 164 -0.01 -6.81 3.35
N ARG A 165 0.37 -7.38 2.18
CA ARG A 165 1.72 -7.89 1.91
C ARG A 165 2.79 -6.83 2.13
N SER A 166 2.58 -5.62 1.58
CA SER A 166 3.49 -4.49 1.72
C SER A 166 3.66 -4.07 3.18
N THR A 167 2.55 -4.04 3.93
CA THR A 167 2.55 -3.70 5.36
C THR A 167 3.33 -4.72 6.17
N LEU A 168 3.09 -6.02 5.96
CA LEU A 168 3.82 -7.10 6.62
C LEU A 168 5.32 -7.06 6.31
N ASN A 169 5.68 -6.84 5.04
CA ASN A 169 7.09 -6.70 4.64
C ASN A 169 7.76 -5.49 5.31
N SER A 170 7.07 -4.36 5.35
CA SER A 170 7.55 -3.15 6.03
C SER A 170 7.75 -3.39 7.53
N ALA A 171 6.81 -4.08 8.18
CA ALA A 171 6.93 -4.46 9.58
C ALA A 171 8.13 -5.39 9.83
N LEU A 172 8.31 -6.41 9.00
CA LEU A 172 9.46 -7.33 9.06
C LEU A 172 10.79 -6.57 8.92
N ASN A 173 10.91 -5.68 7.94
CA ASN A 173 12.12 -4.88 7.72
C ASN A 173 12.44 -3.96 8.91
N ARG A 174 11.42 -3.35 9.52
CA ARG A 174 11.58 -2.54 10.73
C ARG A 174 12.08 -3.37 11.91
N LEU A 175 11.53 -4.56 12.13
CA LEU A 175 11.94 -5.45 13.21
C LEU A 175 13.36 -6.01 12.99
N GLN A 176 13.74 -6.34 11.78
CA GLN A 176 15.11 -6.71 11.43
C GLN A 176 16.12 -5.58 11.73
N THR A 177 15.73 -4.35 11.42
CA THR A 177 16.57 -3.18 11.72
C THR A 177 16.70 -2.98 13.24
N ALA A 178 15.60 -3.12 13.99
CA ALA A 178 15.61 -3.06 15.44
C ALA A 178 16.47 -4.17 16.08
N GLN A 179 16.40 -5.40 15.53
CA GLN A 179 17.24 -6.50 15.97
C GLN A 179 18.74 -6.21 15.78
N ARG A 180 19.13 -5.70 14.60
CA ARG A 180 20.54 -5.32 14.33
C ARG A 180 21.01 -4.22 15.27
N ALA A 181 20.16 -3.24 15.56
CA ALA A 181 20.46 -2.20 16.54
C ALA A 181 20.66 -2.78 17.95
N ALA A 182 19.82 -3.73 18.38
CA ALA A 182 19.95 -4.42 19.64
C ALA A 182 21.23 -5.27 19.71
N GLU A 183 21.64 -5.95 18.65
CA GLU A 183 22.90 -6.68 18.54
C GLU A 183 24.11 -5.75 18.75
N GLY A 184 24.07 -4.58 18.10
CA GLY A 184 25.09 -3.54 18.30
C GLY A 184 25.15 -3.04 19.76
N ALA A 185 23.97 -2.81 20.38
CA ALA A 185 23.89 -2.39 21.77
C ALA A 185 24.48 -3.42 22.73
N VAL A 186 24.18 -4.72 22.53
CA VAL A 186 24.77 -5.81 23.33
C VAL A 186 26.29 -5.83 23.19
N THR A 187 26.79 -5.67 21.96
CA THR A 187 28.25 -5.64 21.72
C THR A 187 28.91 -4.49 22.48
N THR A 188 28.32 -3.29 22.39
CA THR A 188 28.81 -2.10 23.10
C THR A 188 28.78 -2.27 24.61
N ALA A 189 27.67 -2.78 25.16
CA ALA A 189 27.51 -3.01 26.60
C ALA A 189 28.50 -4.09 27.11
N ARG A 190 28.69 -5.16 26.34
CA ARG A 190 29.66 -6.22 26.63
C ARG A 190 31.08 -5.66 26.70
N GLU A 191 31.50 -4.92 25.68
CA GLU A 191 32.84 -4.31 25.63
C GLU A 191 33.06 -3.29 26.75
N ALA A 192 32.01 -2.54 27.12
CA ALA A 192 32.08 -1.61 28.23
C ALA A 192 32.30 -2.32 29.56
N LEU A 193 31.63 -3.44 29.78
CA LEU A 193 31.83 -4.26 30.97
C LEU A 193 33.23 -4.92 30.97
N GLN A 194 33.66 -5.49 29.85
CA GLN A 194 35.00 -6.10 29.70
C GLN A 194 36.11 -5.12 29.98
N ARG A 195 36.04 -3.92 29.37
CA ARG A 195 37.05 -2.85 29.61
C ARG A 195 37.09 -2.41 31.04
N HIS A 196 35.92 -2.26 31.69
CA HIS A 196 35.87 -1.88 33.08
C HIS A 196 36.42 -2.97 34.02
N ALA A 197 36.02 -4.22 33.78
CA ALA A 197 36.47 -5.37 34.54
C ALA A 197 37.96 -5.74 34.25
N GLN A 198 38.55 -5.19 33.19
CA GLN A 198 39.91 -5.50 32.71
C GLN A 198 40.08 -6.98 32.34
N ILE A 199 39.05 -7.56 31.72
CA ILE A 199 39.03 -8.96 31.30
C ILE A 199 39.04 -9.04 29.77
N ALA A 200 39.75 -10.06 29.23
CA ALA A 200 39.83 -10.26 27.78
C ALA A 200 38.53 -10.86 27.20
N THR A 201 37.87 -11.73 27.99
CA THR A 201 36.62 -12.38 27.61
C THR A 201 35.55 -12.17 28.69
N LEU A 202 34.27 -12.06 28.31
CA LEU A 202 33.17 -11.96 29.28
C LEU A 202 32.72 -13.39 29.66
N ARG A 203 33.58 -14.13 30.37
CA ARG A 203 33.18 -15.40 31.00
C ARG A 203 32.78 -15.12 32.44
N ALA A 204 31.86 -15.92 32.94
CA ALA A 204 31.39 -15.79 34.32
C ALA A 204 32.56 -15.89 35.34
N ASP A 205 33.49 -16.81 35.10
CA ASP A 205 34.64 -17.04 35.98
C ASP A 205 35.60 -15.85 35.95
N ASP A 206 35.94 -15.30 34.78
CA ASP A 206 36.83 -14.13 34.64
C ASP A 206 36.23 -12.89 35.35
N LEU A 207 34.94 -12.66 35.18
CA LEU A 207 34.24 -11.58 35.84
C LEU A 207 34.16 -11.78 37.33
N MET A 208 33.89 -13.01 37.78
CA MET A 208 33.82 -13.39 39.17
C MET A 208 35.17 -13.21 39.86
N GLU A 209 36.28 -13.61 39.24
CA GLU A 209 37.63 -13.40 39.76
C GLU A 209 37.93 -11.91 39.92
N ALA A 210 37.66 -11.09 38.88
CA ALA A 210 37.85 -9.65 38.89
C ALA A 210 37.05 -8.96 40.02
N VAL A 211 35.82 -9.41 40.23
CA VAL A 211 34.91 -8.91 41.28
C VAL A 211 35.39 -9.37 42.68
N ASN A 212 35.68 -10.64 42.82
CA ASN A 212 36.10 -11.20 44.13
C ASN A 212 37.42 -10.58 44.64
N LYS A 213 38.35 -10.30 43.72
CA LYS A 213 39.58 -9.55 44.07
C LYS A 213 39.28 -8.18 44.74
N ARG A 214 38.24 -7.49 44.31
CA ARG A 214 37.82 -6.20 44.87
C ARG A 214 36.99 -6.35 46.14
N ARG A 215 36.13 -7.41 46.17
CA ARG A 215 35.34 -7.74 47.36
C ARG A 215 36.24 -8.10 48.54
N LYS A 216 37.35 -8.82 48.30
CA LYS A 216 38.36 -9.12 49.30
C LYS A 216 38.97 -7.85 49.90
N VAL A 217 39.20 -6.79 49.10
CA VAL A 217 39.73 -5.53 49.62
C VAL A 217 38.73 -4.83 50.54
N LEU A 218 37.44 -5.04 50.33
CA LEU A 218 36.35 -4.49 51.14
C LEU A 218 35.90 -5.44 52.27
N GLU A 219 36.61 -6.55 52.49
CA GLU A 219 36.26 -7.56 53.49
C GLU A 219 34.84 -8.17 53.27
N LEU A 220 34.35 -8.16 52.04
CA LEU A 220 33.07 -8.75 51.67
C LEU A 220 33.25 -10.22 51.30
N GLU A 221 32.21 -11.06 51.57
CA GLU A 221 32.17 -12.45 51.18
C GLU A 221 32.32 -12.63 49.65
N PRO A 222 33.19 -13.53 49.18
CA PRO A 222 33.36 -13.77 47.77
C PRO A 222 32.12 -14.47 47.18
N PHE A 223 31.85 -14.24 45.90
CA PHE A 223 30.85 -14.98 45.17
C PHE A 223 31.40 -16.35 44.73
N GLU A 224 30.69 -17.42 45.03
CA GLU A 224 31.02 -18.77 44.54
C GLU A 224 30.52 -18.97 43.09
N LYS A 225 29.40 -18.31 42.73
CA LYS A 225 28.79 -18.40 41.42
C LYS A 225 28.07 -17.09 41.09
N LEU A 226 28.16 -16.65 39.84
CA LEU A 226 27.34 -15.56 39.30
C LEU A 226 26.06 -16.13 38.70
N SER A 227 24.92 -15.67 39.18
CA SER A 227 23.60 -15.96 38.63
C SER A 227 23.05 -14.74 37.89
N THR A 228 21.91 -14.92 37.22
CA THR A 228 21.20 -13.83 36.53
C THR A 228 20.82 -12.68 37.44
N ASP A 229 20.59 -12.96 38.73
CA ASP A 229 20.13 -11.99 39.72
C ASP A 229 21.22 -11.50 40.66
N THR A 230 22.46 -12.03 40.50
CA THR A 230 23.58 -11.60 41.32
C THR A 230 23.84 -10.09 41.14
N LYS A 231 23.88 -9.36 42.27
CA LYS A 231 24.30 -8.00 42.32
C LYS A 231 25.76 -7.90 42.77
N LEU A 232 26.62 -7.38 41.90
CA LEU A 232 28.08 -7.36 42.16
C LEU A 232 28.45 -6.41 43.34
N ASP A 233 27.61 -5.43 43.60
CA ASP A 233 27.73 -4.44 44.69
C ASP A 233 27.02 -4.86 46.00
N LEU A 234 26.59 -6.14 46.09
CA LEU A 234 25.92 -6.65 47.28
C LEU A 234 26.86 -6.53 48.53
N GLY A 235 26.32 -5.94 49.61
CA GLY A 235 27.03 -5.67 50.82
C GLY A 235 27.75 -4.30 50.88
N ILE A 236 27.67 -3.53 49.82
CA ILE A 236 28.12 -2.13 49.82
C ILE A 236 26.97 -1.23 50.32
N GLU A 237 27.09 -0.66 51.52
CA GLU A 237 26.07 0.20 52.06
C GLU A 237 26.00 1.53 51.27
N ALA A 238 24.79 1.89 50.83
CA ALA A 238 24.51 3.13 50.09
C ALA A 238 24.67 4.42 50.93
N GLY A 239 25.23 4.33 52.11
CA GLY A 239 25.17 5.38 53.14
C GLY A 239 26.44 6.14 53.46
N THR A 240 27.60 5.79 52.96
CA THR A 240 28.80 6.61 53.10
C THR A 240 28.84 7.64 51.99
N LYS A 241 28.42 8.86 52.32
CA LYS A 241 28.50 10.07 51.47
C LYS A 241 29.95 10.54 51.21
N GLN A 242 30.90 9.66 51.14
CA GLN A 242 32.23 10.00 50.62
C GLN A 242 32.27 9.55 49.18
N SER A 243 32.61 10.48 48.32
CA SER A 243 32.62 10.28 46.86
C SER A 243 33.35 8.99 46.51
N ALA A 244 32.56 7.96 46.25
CA ALA A 244 33.04 6.59 45.97
C ALA A 244 33.60 6.45 44.53
N SER A 245 34.02 7.54 43.93
CA SER A 245 34.61 7.56 42.62
C SER A 245 36.12 7.48 42.72
N ASN A 246 36.71 6.40 42.17
CA ASN A 246 38.16 6.28 42.03
C ASN A 246 38.70 7.49 41.25
N LYS A 247 39.59 8.30 41.86
CA LYS A 247 40.25 9.45 41.25
C LYS A 247 40.86 9.07 39.90
N GLN A 248 41.58 7.97 39.82
CA GLN A 248 42.24 7.53 38.58
C GLN A 248 41.24 7.14 37.48
N SER A 249 40.16 6.48 37.85
CA SER A 249 39.10 6.15 36.89
C SER A 249 38.40 7.41 36.38
N ALA A 250 38.09 8.34 37.27
CA ALA A 250 37.51 9.63 36.90
C ALA A 250 38.43 10.42 35.97
N LEU A 251 39.74 10.45 36.27
CA LEU A 251 40.73 11.09 35.39
C LEU A 251 40.81 10.39 33.99
N ASN A 252 40.75 9.07 33.98
CA ASN A 252 40.75 8.33 32.69
C ASN A 252 39.53 8.68 31.85
N ASP A 253 38.32 8.67 32.44
CA ASP A 253 37.08 9.03 31.74
C ASP A 253 37.11 10.50 31.24
N LEU A 254 37.56 11.42 32.08
CA LEU A 254 37.69 12.84 31.71
C LEU A 254 38.76 13.08 30.66
N ASN A 255 39.92 12.39 30.75
CA ASN A 255 40.97 12.49 29.76
C ASN A 255 40.54 11.88 28.41
N ALA A 256 39.79 10.78 28.45
CA ALA A 256 39.20 10.20 27.22
C ALA A 256 38.24 11.16 26.55
N LEU A 257 37.36 11.81 27.34
CA LEU A 257 36.48 12.88 26.84
C LEU A 257 37.30 14.07 26.30
N SER A 258 38.32 14.50 27.02
CA SER A 258 39.20 15.61 26.60
C SER A 258 39.90 15.31 25.28
N ALA A 259 40.41 14.11 25.11
CA ALA A 259 41.01 13.66 23.86
C ALA A 259 39.98 13.65 22.69
N ALA A 260 38.76 13.21 22.97
CA ALA A 260 37.67 13.27 21.98
C ALA A 260 37.30 14.72 21.61
N VAL A 261 37.25 15.63 22.58
CA VAL A 261 37.00 17.06 22.38
C VAL A 261 38.08 17.69 21.51
N VAL A 262 39.36 17.36 21.74
CA VAL A 262 40.50 17.84 20.92
C VAL A 262 40.41 17.27 19.50
N GLY A 263 40.01 16.01 19.35
CA GLY A 263 39.87 15.32 18.07
C GLY A 263 38.59 15.68 17.29
N LEU A 264 37.70 16.48 17.85
CA LEU A 264 36.38 16.78 17.24
C LEU A 264 36.47 17.32 15.83
N GLY A 265 37.48 18.13 15.51
CA GLY A 265 37.62 18.76 14.19
C GLY A 265 37.67 17.77 12.99
N SER A 266 37.94 16.50 13.25
CA SER A 266 37.94 15.41 12.25
C SER A 266 36.76 14.43 12.41
N LEU A 267 36.00 14.50 13.49
CA LEU A 267 34.96 13.51 13.82
C LEU A 267 33.80 13.54 12.82
N ALA A 268 33.74 12.53 11.96
CA ALA A 268 32.72 12.39 10.91
C ALA A 268 32.52 13.68 10.07
N LYS A 269 33.62 14.42 9.86
CA LYS A 269 33.60 15.70 9.13
C LYS A 269 33.35 15.50 7.63
N GLU A 270 33.93 14.47 7.05
CA GLU A 270 33.76 14.14 5.65
C GLU A 270 32.33 13.69 5.38
N GLU A 271 31.76 12.87 6.26
CA GLU A 271 30.39 12.39 6.16
C GLU A 271 29.39 13.55 6.35
N ALA A 272 29.63 14.44 7.32
CA ALA A 272 28.80 15.64 7.50
C ALA A 272 28.85 16.54 6.26
N ALA A 273 30.03 16.75 5.69
CA ALA A 273 30.20 17.51 4.46
C ALA A 273 29.50 16.83 3.27
N ALA A 274 29.57 15.51 3.19
CA ALA A 274 28.87 14.73 2.17
C ALA A 274 27.34 14.86 2.30
N VAL A 275 26.81 14.86 3.53
CA VAL A 275 25.38 15.13 3.78
C VAL A 275 25.00 16.53 3.31
N VAL A 276 25.76 17.55 3.69
CA VAL A 276 25.49 18.96 3.30
C VAL A 276 25.55 19.12 1.78
N ALA A 277 26.54 18.51 1.12
CA ALA A 277 26.67 18.53 -0.34
C ALA A 277 25.49 17.83 -1.03
N ALA A 278 25.10 16.66 -0.55
CA ALA A 278 23.97 15.92 -1.08
C ALA A 278 22.63 16.67 -0.88
N LEU A 279 22.43 17.32 0.27
CA LEU A 279 21.29 18.21 0.51
C LEU A 279 21.30 19.43 -0.38
N ALA A 280 22.46 20.03 -0.64
CA ALA A 280 22.58 21.16 -1.55
C ALA A 280 22.12 20.78 -2.96
N THR A 281 22.46 19.58 -3.41
CA THR A 281 22.03 19.05 -4.72
C THR A 281 20.51 18.86 -4.78
N LEU A 282 19.89 18.33 -3.70
CA LEU A 282 18.44 18.16 -3.63
C LEU A 282 17.70 19.52 -3.60
N VAL A 283 18.24 20.50 -2.91
CA VAL A 283 17.63 21.85 -2.80
C VAL A 283 17.78 22.62 -4.10
N ALA A 284 18.89 22.44 -4.83
CA ALA A 284 19.14 23.10 -6.11
C ALA A 284 18.20 22.63 -7.22
N ASP A 285 17.73 21.39 -7.17
CA ASP A 285 16.76 20.84 -8.13
C ASP A 285 15.54 20.24 -7.40
N PRO A 286 14.48 21.03 -7.15
CA PRO A 286 13.26 20.53 -6.51
C PRO A 286 12.59 19.38 -7.27
N ALA A 287 12.93 19.20 -8.56
CA ALA A 287 12.42 18.09 -9.36
C ALA A 287 13.02 16.74 -8.93
N LEU A 288 14.20 16.72 -8.30
CA LEU A 288 14.81 15.50 -7.75
C LEU A 288 13.98 14.90 -6.61
N PHE A 289 13.43 15.74 -5.74
CA PHE A 289 12.59 15.26 -4.64
C PHE A 289 11.29 14.63 -5.16
N THR A 290 10.68 15.25 -6.18
CA THR A 290 9.49 14.71 -6.86
C THR A 290 9.83 13.45 -7.67
N ALA A 291 11.05 13.37 -8.18
CA ALA A 291 11.53 12.24 -8.97
C ALA A 291 11.66 10.95 -8.13
N LEU A 292 12.07 11.06 -6.86
CA LEU A 292 12.15 9.91 -5.94
C LEU A 292 10.84 9.13 -5.82
N GLN A 293 9.71 9.84 -5.82
CA GLN A 293 8.38 9.23 -5.67
C GLN A 293 7.87 8.55 -6.96
N ARG A 294 8.55 8.78 -8.10
CA ARG A 294 8.06 8.38 -9.43
C ARG A 294 8.94 7.37 -10.16
N VAL A 295 9.98 6.85 -9.53
CA VAL A 295 10.96 5.95 -10.19
C VAL A 295 10.29 4.78 -10.89
N SER A 296 9.56 3.96 -10.12
CA SER A 296 8.92 2.76 -10.65
C SER A 296 7.86 3.05 -11.72
N PHE A 297 7.20 4.23 -11.60
CA PHE A 297 6.20 4.68 -12.56
C PHE A 297 6.83 5.08 -13.90
N ILE A 298 7.99 5.77 -13.86
CA ILE A 298 8.71 6.18 -15.07
C ILE A 298 9.39 4.98 -15.75
N GLU A 299 9.90 4.01 -14.97
CA GLU A 299 10.46 2.76 -15.50
C GLU A 299 9.40 2.00 -16.32
N LYS A 300 8.22 1.81 -15.74
CA LYS A 300 7.09 1.19 -16.45
C LYS A 300 6.64 2.00 -17.67
N GLY A 301 6.61 3.33 -17.56
CA GLY A 301 6.26 4.20 -18.68
C GLY A 301 7.22 4.05 -19.86
N LEU A 302 8.51 3.91 -19.60
CA LEU A 302 9.51 3.74 -20.65
C LEU A 302 9.36 2.40 -21.38
N GLU A 303 8.99 1.33 -20.67
CA GLU A 303 8.73 0.01 -21.26
C GLU A 303 7.48 -0.02 -22.18
N LEU A 304 6.59 0.94 -22.00
CA LEU A 304 5.28 1.01 -22.66
C LEU A 304 5.23 2.02 -23.83
N VAL A 305 6.36 2.64 -24.19
CA VAL A 305 6.43 3.53 -25.35
C VAL A 305 6.35 2.71 -26.64
N ASP A 306 5.19 2.74 -27.29
CA ASP A 306 4.93 2.03 -28.56
C ASP A 306 4.45 2.96 -29.68
N GLY A 307 4.35 4.27 -29.42
CA GLY A 307 3.82 5.28 -30.35
C GLY A 307 4.23 6.70 -30.00
N LEU A 308 3.47 7.66 -30.53
CA LEU A 308 3.72 9.10 -30.36
C LEU A 308 3.08 9.67 -29.08
N GLU A 309 2.28 8.92 -28.37
CA GLU A 309 1.60 9.35 -27.16
C GLU A 309 2.31 8.84 -25.90
N CYS A 310 2.43 9.70 -24.91
CA CYS A 310 3.03 9.33 -23.65
C CYS A 310 2.15 8.33 -22.88
N PRO A 311 2.63 7.11 -22.59
CA PRO A 311 1.82 6.10 -21.90
C PRO A 311 1.46 6.44 -20.44
N LEU A 312 2.00 7.56 -19.91
CA LEU A 312 1.74 8.02 -18.54
C LEU A 312 0.73 9.16 -18.44
N CYS A 313 0.52 9.94 -19.53
CA CYS A 313 -0.34 11.12 -19.50
C CYS A 313 -1.01 11.47 -20.83
N ASP A 314 -0.93 10.58 -21.81
CA ASP A 314 -1.52 10.68 -23.16
C ASP A 314 -1.10 11.96 -23.94
N THR A 315 0.00 12.61 -23.53
CA THR A 315 0.52 13.78 -24.25
C THR A 315 1.19 13.34 -25.53
N ALA A 316 0.80 13.90 -26.66
CA ALA A 316 1.43 13.62 -27.95
C ALA A 316 2.83 14.26 -28.04
N TRP A 317 3.75 13.53 -28.64
CA TRP A 317 5.15 13.91 -28.87
C TRP A 317 5.46 13.89 -30.37
N ASP A 318 6.50 14.60 -30.75
CA ASP A 318 6.92 14.70 -32.17
C ASP A 318 7.47 13.36 -32.69
N SER A 319 8.11 12.57 -31.83
CA SER A 319 8.56 11.21 -32.13
C SER A 319 8.54 10.31 -30.90
N ALA A 320 8.44 9.00 -31.10
CA ALA A 320 8.57 8.00 -30.02
C ALA A 320 9.99 8.03 -29.40
N GLU A 321 11.01 8.39 -30.17
CA GLU A 321 12.39 8.51 -29.68
C GLU A 321 12.55 9.70 -28.74
N ASP A 322 11.96 10.86 -29.07
CA ASP A 322 11.98 12.07 -28.21
C ASP A 322 11.25 11.79 -26.89
N LEU A 323 10.13 11.07 -26.94
CA LEU A 323 9.40 10.61 -25.74
C LEU A 323 10.25 9.67 -24.91
N ALA A 324 10.87 8.67 -25.55
CA ALA A 324 11.72 7.70 -24.85
C ALA A 324 12.95 8.38 -24.25
N GLU A 325 13.57 9.31 -24.96
CA GLU A 325 14.69 10.10 -24.45
C GLU A 325 14.28 10.96 -23.25
N HIS A 326 13.12 11.61 -23.31
CA HIS A 326 12.56 12.36 -22.20
C HIS A 326 12.30 11.49 -20.96
N LEU A 327 11.74 10.30 -21.14
CA LEU A 327 11.50 9.36 -20.03
C LEU A 327 12.81 8.80 -19.48
N ARG A 328 13.79 8.50 -20.34
CA ARG A 328 15.16 8.08 -19.93
C ARG A 328 15.84 9.19 -19.11
N ALA A 329 15.71 10.43 -19.53
CA ALA A 329 16.27 11.58 -18.79
C ALA A 329 15.60 11.73 -17.41
N LYS A 330 14.29 11.55 -17.32
CA LYS A 330 13.56 11.54 -16.04
C LYS A 330 13.96 10.35 -15.15
N LEU A 331 14.13 9.18 -15.74
CA LEU A 331 14.58 7.99 -15.01
C LEU A 331 16.01 8.16 -14.47
N LEU A 332 16.90 8.75 -15.25
CA LEU A 332 18.26 9.06 -14.81
C LEU A 332 18.25 10.00 -13.60
N LYS A 333 17.46 11.07 -13.64
CA LYS A 333 17.24 11.97 -12.49
C LYS A 333 16.68 11.23 -11.26
N SER A 334 15.76 10.31 -11.48
CA SER A 334 15.16 9.52 -10.40
C SER A 334 16.16 8.56 -9.74
N LYS A 335 17.02 7.92 -10.53
CA LYS A 335 18.14 7.09 -10.03
C LYS A 335 19.20 7.92 -9.32
N GLU A 336 19.47 9.12 -9.82
CA GLU A 336 20.34 10.09 -9.16
C GLU A 336 19.78 10.50 -7.81
N ALA A 337 18.49 10.80 -7.74
CA ALA A 337 17.82 11.13 -6.49
C ALA A 337 17.84 9.97 -5.48
N GLN A 338 17.66 8.72 -5.90
CA GLN A 338 17.80 7.53 -5.05
C GLN A 338 19.24 7.40 -4.51
N LYS A 339 20.24 7.62 -5.36
CA LYS A 339 21.65 7.60 -4.94
C LYS A 339 21.94 8.69 -3.91
N ILE A 340 21.41 9.90 -4.12
CA ILE A 340 21.54 11.00 -3.17
C ILE A 340 20.84 10.64 -1.84
N GLN A 341 19.64 10.06 -1.87
CA GLN A 341 18.95 9.61 -0.68
C GLN A 341 19.74 8.56 0.10
N GLN A 342 20.29 7.57 -0.61
CA GLN A 342 21.15 6.55 -0.01
C GLN A 342 22.38 7.19 0.63
N THR A 343 23.06 8.09 -0.08
CA THR A 343 24.21 8.83 0.43
C THR A 343 23.86 9.63 1.70
N LEU A 344 22.69 10.28 1.71
CA LEU A 344 22.21 11.02 2.87
C LEU A 344 22.00 10.12 4.08
N LEU A 345 21.34 8.99 3.91
CA LEU A 345 21.04 8.06 5.00
C LEU A 345 22.29 7.36 5.53
N GLU A 346 23.18 6.92 4.66
CA GLU A 346 24.44 6.26 5.03
C GLU A 346 25.37 7.21 5.79
N ASN A 347 25.59 8.42 5.26
CA ASN A 347 26.43 9.42 5.91
C ASN A 347 25.76 10.02 7.14
N GLY A 348 24.44 10.25 7.10
CA GLY A 348 23.67 10.66 8.28
C GLY A 348 23.78 9.65 9.42
N ALA A 349 23.68 8.36 9.12
CA ALA A 349 23.88 7.29 10.10
C ALA A 349 25.34 7.27 10.64
N ALA A 350 26.33 7.56 9.82
CA ALA A 350 27.73 7.65 10.25
C ALA A 350 27.95 8.81 11.22
N VAL A 351 27.44 9.99 10.91
CA VAL A 351 27.43 11.15 11.83
C VAL A 351 26.65 10.83 13.11
N GLY A 352 25.50 10.17 13.00
CA GLY A 352 24.71 9.75 14.15
C GLY A 352 25.45 8.76 15.07
N ARG A 353 26.23 7.83 14.50
CA ARG A 353 27.11 6.94 15.31
C ARG A 353 28.19 7.73 16.01
N ALA A 354 28.85 8.68 15.34
CA ALA A 354 29.85 9.54 15.90
C ALA A 354 29.29 10.40 17.05
N ALA A 355 28.10 10.98 16.87
CA ALA A 355 27.37 11.69 17.92
C ALA A 355 27.05 10.78 19.11
N GLY A 356 26.63 9.53 18.85
CA GLY A 356 26.37 8.54 19.90
C GLY A 356 27.61 8.11 20.68
N GLN A 357 28.76 7.99 20.04
CA GLN A 357 30.04 7.72 20.69
C GLN A 357 30.45 8.88 21.64
N LEU A 358 30.33 10.09 21.15
CA LEU A 358 30.62 11.29 21.95
C LEU A 358 29.64 11.45 23.12
N SER A 359 28.34 11.20 22.89
CA SER A 359 27.32 11.15 23.94
C SER A 359 27.64 10.12 25.03
N GLY A 360 28.18 8.97 24.65
CA GLY A 360 28.67 7.95 25.59
C GLY A 360 29.83 8.42 26.43
N LEU A 361 30.81 9.11 25.84
CA LEU A 361 31.92 9.72 26.59
C LEU A 361 31.47 10.83 27.51
N LEU A 362 30.53 11.67 27.10
CA LEU A 362 29.91 12.69 27.95
C LEU A 362 29.21 12.08 29.16
N ALA A 363 28.49 10.97 28.97
CA ALA A 363 27.85 10.25 30.07
C ALA A 363 28.88 9.68 31.07
N SER A 364 30.03 9.22 30.61
CA SER A 364 31.13 8.76 31.46
C SER A 364 31.77 9.94 32.20
N GLY A 365 32.08 11.03 31.49
CA GLY A 365 32.62 12.26 32.09
C GLY A 365 31.66 12.87 33.10
N GLN A 366 30.35 12.89 32.84
CA GLN A 366 29.33 13.33 33.81
C GLN A 366 29.41 12.53 35.11
N ARG A 367 29.39 11.19 35.01
CA ARG A 367 29.50 10.31 36.18
C ARG A 367 30.79 10.50 36.94
N ALA A 368 31.90 10.70 36.23
CA ALA A 368 33.19 11.00 36.83
C ALA A 368 33.14 12.31 37.65
N CYS A 369 32.56 13.36 37.10
CA CYS A 369 32.40 14.65 37.77
C CYS A 369 31.42 14.55 38.97
N GLU A 370 30.28 13.89 38.80
CA GLU A 370 29.31 13.66 39.90
C GLU A 370 29.97 12.87 41.04
N GLY A 371 30.69 11.79 40.71
CA GLY A 371 31.41 10.97 41.69
C GLY A 371 32.56 11.69 42.38
N GLN A 372 33.16 12.68 41.75
CA GLN A 372 34.21 13.53 42.34
C GLN A 372 33.69 14.80 42.99
N GLY A 373 32.37 15.04 42.98
CA GLY A 373 31.78 16.25 43.56
C GLY A 373 32.01 17.53 42.72
N GLU A 374 32.41 17.38 41.47
CA GLU A 374 32.59 18.49 40.54
C GLU A 374 31.29 18.78 39.78
N ALA A 375 30.29 19.29 40.51
CA ALA A 375 28.93 19.47 39.99
C ALA A 375 28.80 20.60 38.95
N ALA A 376 29.75 21.53 38.89
CA ALA A 376 29.64 22.74 38.06
C ALA A 376 29.52 22.46 36.56
N ILE A 377 30.26 21.46 36.02
CA ILE A 377 30.24 21.10 34.60
C ILE A 377 29.11 20.14 34.21
N VAL A 378 28.49 19.47 35.17
CA VAL A 378 27.47 18.45 34.92
C VAL A 378 26.29 18.95 34.07
N PRO A 379 25.75 20.19 34.30
CA PRO A 379 24.70 20.72 33.43
C PRO A 379 25.15 20.90 31.99
N SER A 380 26.38 21.35 31.75
CA SER A 380 26.95 21.52 30.40
C SER A 380 27.09 20.20 29.68
N PHE A 381 27.53 19.14 30.38
CA PHE A 381 27.60 17.77 29.80
C PHE A 381 26.21 17.22 29.49
N LYS A 382 25.23 17.40 30.39
CA LYS A 382 23.85 16.95 30.19
C LYS A 382 23.21 17.64 28.99
N ALA A 383 23.38 18.96 28.88
CA ALA A 383 22.84 19.75 27.78
C ALA A 383 23.44 19.31 26.44
N TRP A 384 24.76 19.18 26.36
CA TRP A 384 25.45 18.78 25.16
C TRP A 384 25.14 17.32 24.77
N LYS A 385 25.06 16.42 25.75
CA LYS A 385 24.64 15.05 25.57
C LYS A 385 23.23 14.97 24.97
N ALA A 386 22.27 15.66 25.55
CA ALA A 386 20.88 15.70 25.06
C ALA A 386 20.80 16.24 23.64
N ASP A 387 21.61 17.25 23.33
CA ASP A 387 21.71 17.82 22.01
C ASP A 387 22.27 16.81 20.97
N LEU A 388 23.31 16.03 21.32
CA LEU A 388 23.86 14.97 20.49
C LEU A 388 22.90 13.79 20.31
N ASP A 389 22.22 13.40 21.39
CA ASP A 389 21.20 12.35 21.35
C ASP A 389 20.02 12.76 20.46
N GLY A 390 19.60 14.05 20.53
CA GLY A 390 18.61 14.62 19.63
C GLY A 390 19.08 14.58 18.16
N LEU A 391 20.31 15.01 17.89
CA LEU A 391 20.89 14.96 16.54
C LEU A 391 20.92 13.53 15.99
N LYS A 392 21.33 12.56 16.81
CA LYS A 392 21.35 11.15 16.42
C LYS A 392 19.97 10.66 15.97
N VAL A 393 18.90 11.04 16.67
CA VAL A 393 17.52 10.69 16.29
C VAL A 393 17.11 11.39 15.00
N THR A 394 17.40 12.68 14.88
CA THR A 394 17.08 13.49 13.71
C THR A 394 17.73 12.92 12.43
N LEU A 395 18.94 12.38 12.51
CA LEU A 395 19.69 11.82 11.37
C LEU A 395 19.22 10.44 10.91
N THR A 396 18.13 9.92 11.43
CA THR A 396 17.59 8.61 11.01
C THR A 396 16.66 8.69 9.79
N SER A 397 16.21 9.87 9.39
CA SER A 397 15.31 10.09 8.26
C SER A 397 15.78 11.24 7.36
N VAL A 398 15.36 11.22 6.11
CA VAL A 398 15.70 12.29 5.14
C VAL A 398 15.15 13.65 5.59
N GLU A 399 13.94 13.67 6.15
CA GLU A 399 13.32 14.88 6.69
C GLU A 399 14.16 15.46 7.83
N GLY A 400 14.50 14.62 8.81
CA GLY A 400 15.33 15.04 9.92
C GLY A 400 16.74 15.46 9.49
N ILE A 401 17.35 14.78 8.50
CA ILE A 401 18.63 15.20 7.93
C ILE A 401 18.51 16.57 7.27
N THR A 402 17.39 16.87 6.62
CA THR A 402 17.14 18.18 6.03
C THR A 402 17.03 19.27 7.08
N ASP A 403 16.35 19.01 8.17
CA ASP A 403 16.23 19.94 9.32
C ASP A 403 17.59 20.17 10.00
N ALA A 404 18.47 19.17 10.01
CA ALA A 404 19.81 19.26 10.57
C ALA A 404 20.85 19.96 9.65
N LYS A 405 20.49 20.36 8.42
CA LYS A 405 21.42 20.88 7.40
C LYS A 405 22.32 22.02 7.92
N GLU A 406 21.72 23.05 8.50
CA GLU A 406 22.46 24.23 8.98
C GLU A 406 23.43 23.84 10.09
N ARG A 407 23.00 22.95 10.96
CA ARG A 407 23.81 22.43 12.05
C ARG A 407 24.99 21.62 11.55
N LEU A 408 24.79 20.73 10.57
CA LEU A 408 25.89 19.96 9.96
C LEU A 408 26.87 20.83 9.17
N ALA A 409 26.39 21.93 8.60
CA ALA A 409 27.23 22.85 7.83
C ALA A 409 28.07 23.80 8.70
N SER A 410 27.57 24.23 9.85
CA SER A 410 28.19 25.28 10.67
C SER A 410 28.61 24.83 12.07
N ASP A 411 27.84 23.94 12.67
CA ASP A 411 27.99 23.57 14.08
C ASP A 411 28.47 22.13 14.32
N TRP A 412 28.65 21.34 13.28
CA TRP A 412 29.20 19.98 13.37
C TRP A 412 30.60 19.91 12.76
N PRO A 413 31.55 19.30 13.48
CA PRO A 413 31.58 18.98 14.91
C PRO A 413 32.04 20.21 15.71
N ARG A 414 31.22 20.62 16.65
CA ARG A 414 31.54 21.79 17.52
C ARG A 414 31.37 21.48 19.00
N THR A 415 32.36 21.86 19.76
CA THR A 415 32.26 21.88 21.23
C THR A 415 31.57 23.17 21.70
N PRO A 416 30.57 23.11 22.59
CA PRO A 416 30.06 24.31 23.22
C PRO A 416 31.19 25.06 23.93
N ALA A 417 31.22 26.39 23.76
CA ALA A 417 32.36 27.21 24.20
C ALA A 417 32.75 27.04 25.69
N ALA A 418 31.75 26.81 26.54
CA ALA A 418 31.97 26.60 27.99
C ALA A 418 32.62 25.24 28.29
N VAL A 419 32.29 24.18 27.55
CA VAL A 419 32.66 22.80 27.90
C VAL A 419 34.16 22.58 27.91
N SER A 420 34.91 23.12 26.95
CA SER A 420 36.35 22.91 26.85
C SER A 420 37.08 23.47 28.07
N ALA A 421 36.76 24.70 28.49
CA ALA A 421 37.38 25.34 29.66
C ALA A 421 36.95 24.66 30.97
N GLU A 422 35.67 24.33 31.10
CA GLU A 422 35.10 23.64 32.27
C GLU A 422 35.70 22.24 32.44
N LEU A 423 35.92 21.51 31.34
CA LEU A 423 36.53 20.18 31.32
C LEU A 423 37.98 20.21 31.81
N VAL A 424 38.77 21.16 31.31
CA VAL A 424 40.15 21.36 31.78
C VAL A 424 40.17 21.71 33.28
N ALA A 425 39.29 22.61 33.71
CA ALA A 425 39.16 22.98 35.12
C ALA A 425 38.74 21.76 35.98
N ALA A 426 37.81 20.92 35.51
CA ALA A 426 37.41 19.71 36.24
C ALA A 426 38.56 18.71 36.37
N ILE A 427 39.30 18.46 35.28
CA ILE A 427 40.50 17.59 35.29
C ILE A 427 41.52 18.09 36.29
N THR A 428 41.81 19.39 36.28
CA THR A 428 42.77 20.01 37.20
C THR A 428 42.36 19.85 38.65
N LYS A 429 41.08 20.09 38.95
CA LYS A 429 40.54 19.95 40.31
C LYS A 429 40.57 18.49 40.78
N VAL A 430 40.18 17.53 39.93
CA VAL A 430 40.21 16.12 40.25
C VAL A 430 41.67 15.65 40.46
N THR A 431 42.60 16.15 39.67
CA THR A 431 44.04 15.85 39.80
C THR A 431 44.61 16.32 41.17
N ALA A 432 44.17 17.49 41.62
CA ALA A 432 44.62 18.06 42.90
C ALA A 432 44.08 17.36 44.16
N LYS A 433 43.05 16.49 44.03
CA LYS A 433 42.49 15.74 45.16
C LYS A 433 43.52 14.74 45.72
N PRO A 434 43.53 14.47 47.04
CA PRO A 434 44.40 13.46 47.65
C PRO A 434 44.12 12.07 47.07
N ASP A 435 45.11 11.18 47.05
CA ASP A 435 44.98 9.81 46.64
C ASP A 435 43.96 9.07 47.49
N GLN A 436 43.06 8.37 46.83
CA GLN A 436 42.02 7.61 47.51
C GLN A 436 42.56 6.24 47.95
N THR A 437 42.06 5.75 49.07
CA THR A 437 42.44 4.45 49.57
C THR A 437 41.96 3.32 48.65
N ALA A 438 42.65 2.18 48.64
CA ALA A 438 42.30 1.00 47.87
C ALA A 438 40.85 0.54 48.09
N MET A 439 40.25 0.85 49.24
CA MET A 439 38.83 0.53 49.54
C MET A 439 37.87 1.35 48.65
N VAL A 440 38.11 2.66 48.49
CA VAL A 440 37.26 3.50 47.63
C VAL A 440 37.37 3.08 46.16
N GLU A 441 38.54 2.70 45.71
CA GLU A 441 38.76 2.15 44.37
C GLU A 441 37.98 0.83 44.16
N ALA A 442 38.05 -0.08 45.15
CA ALA A 442 37.32 -1.33 45.07
C ALA A 442 35.79 -1.13 45.09
N GLN A 443 35.31 -0.20 45.92
CA GLN A 443 33.88 0.17 45.97
C GLN A 443 33.40 0.75 44.63
N THR A 444 34.14 1.71 44.09
CA THR A 444 33.84 2.31 42.78
C THR A 444 33.84 1.31 41.66
N PHE A 445 34.81 0.38 41.67
CA PHE A 445 34.86 -0.70 40.72
C PHE A 445 33.60 -1.55 40.75
N LEU A 446 33.20 -2.04 41.95
CA LEU A 446 32.04 -2.93 42.10
C LEU A 446 30.72 -2.26 41.71
N THR A 447 30.50 -1.00 42.14
CA THR A 447 29.29 -0.27 41.79
C THR A 447 29.21 0.03 40.30
N THR A 448 30.32 0.43 39.68
CA THR A 448 30.37 0.64 38.22
C THR A 448 30.21 -0.69 37.45
N ALA A 449 30.87 -1.77 37.92
CA ALA A 449 30.70 -3.09 37.31
C ALA A 449 29.22 -3.55 37.37
N GLN A 450 28.56 -3.32 38.52
CA GLN A 450 27.13 -3.64 38.66
C GLN A 450 26.26 -2.85 37.68
N LEU A 451 26.48 -1.55 37.50
CA LEU A 451 25.75 -0.75 36.53
C LEU A 451 25.95 -1.26 35.10
N ARG A 452 27.18 -1.59 34.72
CA ARG A 452 27.50 -2.10 33.38
C ARG A 452 26.97 -3.54 33.17
N LEU A 453 26.96 -4.37 34.22
CA LEU A 453 26.35 -5.68 34.15
C LEU A 453 24.83 -5.61 34.00
N ALA A 454 24.19 -4.68 34.72
CA ALA A 454 22.75 -4.41 34.59
C ALA A 454 22.39 -3.93 33.18
N ASP A 455 23.16 -3.00 32.61
CA ASP A 455 23.00 -2.54 31.23
C ASP A 455 23.19 -3.68 30.21
N TYR A 456 24.24 -4.48 30.37
CA TYR A 456 24.47 -5.66 29.52
C TYR A 456 23.31 -6.65 29.59
N ARG A 457 22.79 -6.96 30.78
CA ARG A 457 21.63 -7.83 30.97
C ARG A 457 20.38 -7.28 30.33
N GLU A 458 20.15 -5.98 30.44
CA GLU A 458 19.00 -5.31 29.84
C GLU A 458 19.08 -5.33 28.31
N THR A 459 20.26 -5.02 27.74
CA THR A 459 20.46 -5.10 26.29
C THR A 459 20.30 -6.51 25.75
N MET A 460 20.74 -7.53 26.49
CA MET A 460 20.52 -8.94 26.17
C MET A 460 19.03 -9.31 26.14
N ARG A 461 18.24 -8.86 27.13
CA ARG A 461 16.78 -9.08 27.14
C ARG A 461 16.09 -8.43 25.93
N LYS A 462 16.50 -7.19 25.62
CA LYS A 462 15.99 -6.47 24.43
C LYS A 462 16.35 -7.20 23.14
N LEU A 463 17.55 -7.73 23.03
CA LEU A 463 17.97 -8.52 21.88
C LEU A 463 17.13 -9.78 21.72
N GLU A 464 16.93 -10.53 22.81
CA GLU A 464 16.10 -11.75 22.74
C GLU A 464 14.64 -11.43 22.37
N ALA A 465 14.06 -10.37 22.93
CA ALA A 465 12.74 -9.90 22.54
C ALA A 465 12.68 -9.49 21.05
N ALA A 466 13.71 -8.77 20.56
CA ALA A 466 13.78 -8.36 19.16
C ALA A 466 13.93 -9.56 18.21
N LYS A 467 14.71 -10.57 18.58
CA LYS A 467 14.84 -11.83 17.80
C LYS A 467 13.50 -12.56 17.71
N LEU A 468 12.80 -12.71 18.83
CA LEU A 468 11.49 -13.37 18.86
C LEU A 468 10.47 -12.61 18.00
N ALA A 469 10.42 -11.29 18.13
CA ALA A 469 9.52 -10.46 17.32
C ALA A 469 9.85 -10.56 15.82
N THR A 470 11.14 -10.53 15.46
CA THR A 470 11.58 -10.68 14.05
C THR A 470 11.24 -12.06 13.50
N ALA A 471 11.45 -13.12 14.28
CA ALA A 471 11.11 -14.48 13.89
C ALA A 471 9.58 -14.64 13.67
N ALA A 472 8.77 -14.12 14.60
CA ALA A 472 7.31 -14.15 14.47
C ALA A 472 6.82 -13.37 13.24
N ALA A 473 7.37 -12.18 13.00
CA ALA A 473 7.01 -11.38 11.82
C ALA A 473 7.43 -12.07 10.51
N ARG A 474 8.59 -12.73 10.50
CA ARG A 474 9.03 -13.51 9.33
C ARG A 474 8.07 -14.66 9.04
N VAL A 475 7.72 -15.45 10.06
CA VAL A 475 6.76 -16.55 9.91
C VAL A 475 5.41 -16.02 9.41
N ALA A 476 4.93 -14.90 9.95
CA ALA A 476 3.67 -14.30 9.52
C ALA A 476 3.73 -13.86 8.05
N TYR A 477 4.82 -13.19 7.62
CA TYR A 477 5.02 -12.76 6.23
C TYR A 477 5.13 -13.95 5.28
N ASP A 478 5.98 -14.92 5.58
CA ASP A 478 6.23 -16.09 4.74
C ASP A 478 4.95 -16.95 4.61
N THR A 479 4.23 -17.15 5.73
CA THR A 479 2.94 -17.85 5.73
C THR A 479 1.91 -17.12 4.88
N TYR A 480 1.80 -15.79 5.06
CA TYR A 480 0.90 -14.97 4.26
C TYR A 480 1.20 -15.10 2.76
N CYS A 481 2.48 -14.99 2.36
CA CYS A 481 2.90 -15.12 0.96
C CYS A 481 2.57 -16.52 0.41
N THR A 482 2.86 -17.57 1.18
CA THR A 482 2.60 -18.96 0.76
C THR A 482 1.10 -19.23 0.61
N VAL A 483 0.27 -18.80 1.57
CA VAL A 483 -1.19 -18.97 1.48
C VAL A 483 -1.73 -18.17 0.32
N LEU A 484 -1.30 -16.91 0.15
CA LEU A 484 -1.71 -16.08 -0.97
C LEU A 484 -1.36 -16.70 -2.33
N GLU A 485 -0.14 -17.20 -2.49
CA GLU A 485 0.30 -17.84 -3.72
C GLU A 485 -0.55 -19.09 -4.02
N ASN A 486 -0.82 -19.92 -3.03
CA ASN A 486 -1.66 -21.11 -3.20
C ASN A 486 -3.11 -20.76 -3.57
N GLU A 487 -3.70 -19.76 -2.89
CA GLU A 487 -5.07 -19.30 -3.18
C GLU A 487 -5.17 -18.67 -4.56
N LEU A 488 -4.19 -17.85 -4.96
CA LEU A 488 -4.15 -17.25 -6.31
C LEU A 488 -3.97 -18.32 -7.39
N ASN A 489 -3.08 -19.27 -7.20
CA ASN A 489 -2.90 -20.38 -8.14
C ASN A 489 -4.19 -21.21 -8.26
N GLY A 490 -4.81 -21.57 -7.14
CA GLY A 490 -6.10 -22.28 -7.15
C GLY A 490 -7.20 -21.50 -7.85
N LEU A 491 -7.27 -20.20 -7.62
CA LEU A 491 -8.23 -19.31 -8.28
C LEU A 491 -7.99 -19.27 -9.80
N TYR A 492 -6.76 -19.09 -10.23
CA TYR A 492 -6.45 -19.05 -11.67
C TYR A 492 -6.65 -20.41 -12.35
N ASP A 493 -6.39 -21.51 -11.67
CA ASP A 493 -6.66 -22.86 -12.19
C ASP A 493 -8.16 -23.10 -12.40
N GLU A 494 -9.02 -22.64 -11.48
CA GLU A 494 -10.47 -22.71 -11.65
C GLU A 494 -10.96 -21.81 -12.79
N VAL A 495 -10.47 -20.56 -12.85
CA VAL A 495 -10.83 -19.62 -13.92
C VAL A 495 -10.41 -20.17 -15.29
N GLN A 496 -9.19 -20.69 -15.45
CA GLN A 496 -8.70 -21.24 -16.72
C GLN A 496 -9.51 -22.46 -17.15
N LYS A 497 -9.95 -23.30 -16.20
CA LYS A 497 -10.79 -24.46 -16.46
C LYS A 497 -12.18 -24.04 -16.95
N ASP A 498 -12.83 -23.11 -16.25
CA ASP A 498 -14.13 -22.58 -16.68
C ASP A 498 -14.01 -21.83 -18.00
N PHE A 499 -12.97 -21.01 -18.19
CA PHE A 499 -12.70 -20.32 -19.43
C PHE A 499 -12.56 -21.31 -20.63
N SER A 500 -11.70 -22.32 -20.44
CA SER A 500 -11.53 -23.35 -21.49
C SER A 500 -12.82 -24.10 -21.78
N THR A 501 -13.65 -24.38 -20.79
CA THR A 501 -14.94 -25.04 -20.93
C THR A 501 -15.93 -24.17 -21.69
N PHE A 502 -16.02 -22.88 -21.34
CA PHE A 502 -16.95 -21.95 -21.99
C PHE A 502 -16.54 -21.69 -23.43
N TYR A 503 -15.25 -21.49 -23.70
CA TYR A 503 -14.77 -21.24 -25.03
C TYR A 503 -15.01 -22.45 -25.95
N ARG A 504 -14.73 -23.67 -25.48
CA ARG A 504 -15.05 -24.90 -26.22
C ARG A 504 -16.54 -25.05 -26.48
N ALA A 505 -17.40 -24.71 -25.55
CA ALA A 505 -18.85 -24.77 -25.72
C ALA A 505 -19.36 -23.79 -26.83
N VAL A 506 -18.64 -22.72 -27.08
CA VAL A 506 -18.95 -21.74 -28.14
C VAL A 506 -18.36 -22.17 -29.48
N ASN A 507 -17.15 -22.76 -29.48
CA ASN A 507 -16.38 -23.10 -30.68
C ASN A 507 -16.15 -24.60 -30.79
N GLU A 508 -17.14 -25.43 -30.42
CA GLU A 508 -17.04 -26.91 -30.39
C GLU A 508 -16.69 -27.51 -31.76
N ASP A 509 -17.23 -26.94 -32.82
CA ASP A 509 -17.02 -27.42 -34.18
C ASP A 509 -15.59 -27.11 -34.69
N ASP A 510 -14.98 -26.04 -34.23
CA ASP A 510 -13.67 -25.56 -34.69
C ASP A 510 -12.53 -25.87 -33.73
N GLU A 511 -12.72 -25.63 -32.43
CA GLU A 511 -11.67 -25.70 -31.42
C GLU A 511 -12.05 -26.55 -30.19
N GLY A 512 -12.58 -27.76 -30.41
CA GLY A 512 -12.99 -28.68 -29.33
C GLY A 512 -11.85 -29.09 -28.36
N ALA A 513 -10.58 -29.00 -28.80
CA ALA A 513 -9.41 -29.28 -28.00
C ALA A 513 -8.80 -28.03 -27.30
N PHE A 514 -9.47 -26.90 -27.39
CA PHE A 514 -8.97 -25.64 -26.78
C PHE A 514 -8.67 -25.80 -25.29
N THR A 515 -7.50 -25.30 -24.88
CA THR A 515 -7.09 -25.17 -23.49
C THR A 515 -6.43 -23.81 -23.30
N ALA A 516 -6.70 -23.18 -22.20
CA ALA A 516 -6.04 -21.95 -21.80
C ALA A 516 -5.13 -22.20 -20.59
N LYS A 517 -4.07 -21.42 -20.46
CA LYS A 517 -3.19 -21.41 -19.31
C LYS A 517 -3.00 -19.98 -18.81
N LEU A 518 -3.39 -19.75 -17.58
CA LEU A 518 -3.10 -18.54 -16.83
C LEU A 518 -1.84 -18.79 -16.01
N THR A 519 -0.79 -17.99 -16.25
CA THR A 519 0.49 -18.16 -15.56
C THR A 519 0.77 -16.89 -14.72
N PRO A 520 0.43 -16.92 -13.42
CA PRO A 520 0.75 -15.80 -12.54
C PRO A 520 2.26 -15.75 -12.28
N THR A 521 2.82 -14.55 -12.31
CA THR A 521 4.18 -14.24 -11.87
C THR A 521 4.12 -13.00 -10.97
N GLU A 522 5.23 -12.66 -10.33
CA GLU A 522 5.27 -11.48 -9.46
C GLU A 522 4.98 -10.20 -10.29
N GLY A 523 3.74 -9.69 -10.17
CA GLY A 523 3.28 -8.47 -10.87
C GLY A 523 2.82 -8.67 -12.31
N SER A 524 2.73 -9.91 -12.84
CA SER A 524 2.18 -10.14 -14.18
C SER A 524 1.36 -11.42 -14.27
N LEU A 525 0.47 -11.48 -15.25
CA LEU A 525 -0.38 -12.65 -15.55
C LEU A 525 -0.29 -12.99 -17.03
N GLY A 526 0.44 -14.04 -17.35
CA GLY A 526 0.50 -14.62 -18.67
C GLY A 526 -0.85 -15.27 -19.03
N LEU A 527 -1.26 -15.15 -20.29
CA LEU A 527 -2.36 -15.89 -20.88
C LEU A 527 -1.86 -16.51 -22.17
N ASP A 528 -1.77 -17.83 -22.18
CA ASP A 528 -1.45 -18.62 -23.34
C ASP A 528 -2.60 -19.58 -23.64
N VAL A 529 -2.85 -19.82 -24.91
CA VAL A 529 -3.93 -20.70 -25.37
C VAL A 529 -3.38 -21.69 -26.35
N ASN A 530 -3.95 -22.89 -26.35
CA ASN A 530 -3.61 -23.92 -27.34
C ASN A 530 -4.35 -23.65 -28.63
N PHE A 531 -3.62 -23.64 -29.75
CA PHE A 531 -4.14 -23.47 -31.08
C PHE A 531 -3.96 -24.77 -31.89
N TYR A 532 -5.00 -25.52 -32.06
CA TYR A 532 -5.03 -26.79 -32.84
C TYR A 532 -3.86 -27.72 -32.47
N ASP A 533 -3.61 -27.95 -31.19
CA ASP A 533 -2.53 -28.80 -30.66
C ASP A 533 -1.09 -28.38 -31.04
N ARG A 534 -0.90 -27.15 -31.50
CA ARG A 534 0.43 -26.60 -31.82
C ARG A 534 1.22 -26.14 -30.57
N GLY A 535 0.62 -26.20 -29.42
CA GLY A 535 1.18 -25.73 -28.15
C GLY A 535 0.51 -24.45 -27.65
N LEU A 536 1.02 -23.95 -26.53
CA LEU A 536 0.48 -22.77 -25.84
C LEU A 536 1.19 -21.50 -26.35
N PHE A 537 0.40 -20.54 -26.84
CA PHE A 537 0.86 -19.27 -27.39
C PHE A 537 -0.07 -18.14 -26.96
N PRO A 538 0.41 -16.87 -26.92
CA PRO A 538 -0.47 -15.72 -26.70
C PRO A 538 -1.62 -15.69 -27.72
N PRO A 539 -2.85 -15.36 -27.30
CA PRO A 539 -4.03 -15.35 -28.19
C PRO A 539 -3.86 -14.53 -29.47
N ALA A 540 -3.16 -13.38 -29.35
CA ALA A 540 -2.92 -12.51 -30.51
C ALA A 540 -2.04 -13.10 -31.62
N ALA A 541 -1.32 -14.19 -31.34
CA ALA A 541 -0.37 -14.77 -32.29
C ALA A 541 -1.04 -15.53 -33.43
N TYR A 542 -2.18 -16.20 -33.17
CA TYR A 542 -2.80 -17.11 -34.12
C TYR A 542 -4.32 -16.92 -34.27
N HIS A 543 -5.00 -16.29 -33.33
CA HIS A 543 -6.45 -16.20 -33.35
C HIS A 543 -6.93 -14.90 -34.01
N SER A 544 -7.99 -15.03 -34.82
CA SER A 544 -8.68 -13.89 -35.44
C SER A 544 -9.34 -13.00 -34.40
N GLU A 545 -9.69 -11.75 -34.74
CA GLU A 545 -10.41 -10.83 -33.85
C GLU A 545 -11.70 -11.44 -33.30
N GLY A 546 -12.43 -12.21 -34.11
CA GLY A 546 -13.66 -12.87 -33.65
C GLY A 546 -13.41 -13.91 -32.57
N HIS A 547 -12.36 -14.72 -32.72
CA HIS A 547 -11.95 -15.67 -31.68
C HIS A 547 -11.47 -14.96 -30.43
N GLN A 548 -10.73 -13.84 -30.56
CA GLN A 548 -10.26 -13.03 -29.42
C GLN A 548 -11.41 -12.37 -28.67
N ASP A 549 -12.42 -11.83 -29.36
CA ASP A 549 -13.65 -11.32 -28.75
C ASP A 549 -14.39 -12.44 -27.99
N GLY A 550 -14.54 -13.64 -28.62
CA GLY A 550 -15.13 -14.80 -27.99
C GLY A 550 -14.37 -15.27 -26.75
N MET A 551 -13.03 -15.32 -26.81
CA MET A 551 -12.17 -15.62 -25.66
C MET A 551 -12.38 -14.62 -24.53
N GLY A 552 -12.41 -13.32 -24.84
CA GLY A 552 -12.56 -12.28 -23.84
C GLY A 552 -13.87 -12.36 -23.08
N VAL A 553 -14.98 -12.64 -23.78
CA VAL A 553 -16.28 -12.85 -23.12
C VAL A 553 -16.28 -14.12 -22.27
N CYS A 554 -15.71 -15.23 -22.76
CA CYS A 554 -15.63 -16.47 -22.01
C CYS A 554 -14.75 -16.34 -20.76
N LEU A 555 -13.61 -15.62 -20.86
CA LEU A 555 -12.76 -15.31 -19.71
C LEU A 555 -13.49 -14.43 -18.69
N TYR A 556 -14.18 -13.39 -19.15
CA TYR A 556 -15.01 -12.56 -18.28
C TYR A 556 -16.07 -13.39 -17.53
N LEU A 557 -16.80 -14.26 -18.23
CA LEU A 557 -17.80 -15.11 -17.59
C LEU A 557 -17.18 -16.07 -16.56
N ALA A 558 -15.99 -16.59 -16.84
CA ALA A 558 -15.25 -17.42 -15.89
C ALA A 558 -14.83 -16.63 -14.63
N LEU A 559 -14.35 -15.39 -14.81
CA LEU A 559 -14.01 -14.50 -13.72
C LEU A 559 -15.26 -14.14 -12.89
N MET A 560 -16.37 -13.78 -13.52
CA MET A 560 -17.62 -13.44 -12.84
C MET A 560 -18.20 -14.63 -12.07
N LYS A 561 -18.18 -15.81 -12.67
CA LYS A 561 -18.58 -17.05 -11.99
C LYS A 561 -17.74 -17.30 -10.75
N ARG A 562 -16.42 -17.08 -10.84
CA ARG A 562 -15.50 -17.25 -9.70
C ARG A 562 -15.72 -16.17 -8.62
N LEU A 563 -15.90 -14.93 -9.03
CA LEU A 563 -16.06 -13.79 -8.11
C LEU A 563 -17.37 -13.88 -7.30
N PHE A 564 -18.46 -14.20 -7.98
CA PHE A 564 -19.80 -14.14 -7.38
C PHE A 564 -20.42 -15.51 -7.10
N GLY A 565 -19.93 -16.59 -7.73
CA GLY A 565 -20.53 -17.91 -7.60
C GLY A 565 -22.02 -17.90 -7.94
N ASP A 566 -22.87 -18.48 -7.07
CA ASP A 566 -24.33 -18.49 -7.21
C ASP A 566 -24.96 -17.09 -7.11
N ARG A 567 -24.23 -16.10 -6.61
CA ARG A 567 -24.66 -14.69 -6.55
C ARG A 567 -24.47 -13.95 -7.87
N PHE A 568 -23.89 -14.56 -8.90
CA PHE A 568 -23.82 -13.97 -10.23
C PHE A 568 -25.19 -13.99 -10.91
N THR A 569 -26.05 -13.06 -10.52
CA THR A 569 -27.46 -13.02 -10.93
C THR A 569 -27.76 -11.93 -11.96
N PHE A 570 -26.79 -11.06 -12.29
CA PHE A 570 -26.99 -9.92 -13.19
C PHE A 570 -25.70 -9.52 -13.91
N ALA A 571 -25.81 -9.23 -15.23
CA ALA A 571 -24.73 -8.62 -16.01
C ALA A 571 -25.26 -7.79 -17.19
N LEU A 572 -24.49 -6.76 -17.58
CA LEU A 572 -24.71 -5.90 -18.73
C LEU A 572 -23.69 -6.24 -19.81
N LEU A 573 -24.15 -6.59 -21.01
CA LEU A 573 -23.29 -6.96 -22.13
C LEU A 573 -23.53 -6.01 -23.31
N ASP A 574 -22.58 -5.08 -23.55
CA ASP A 574 -22.74 -4.04 -24.58
C ASP A 574 -21.92 -4.34 -25.84
N ASP A 575 -22.61 -4.80 -26.88
CA ASP A 575 -22.06 -5.15 -28.21
C ASP A 575 -20.85 -6.13 -28.15
N VAL A 576 -20.88 -7.12 -27.24
CA VAL A 576 -19.69 -7.90 -26.82
C VAL A 576 -19.23 -8.98 -27.83
N VAL A 577 -20.06 -9.47 -28.75
CA VAL A 577 -19.72 -10.58 -29.67
C VAL A 577 -19.84 -10.17 -31.15
N MET A 578 -19.47 -8.95 -31.45
CA MET A 578 -19.71 -8.37 -32.77
C MET A 578 -18.84 -8.96 -33.89
N SER A 579 -17.62 -9.37 -33.58
CA SER A 579 -16.68 -9.97 -34.51
C SER A 579 -16.82 -11.51 -34.58
N VAL A 580 -17.64 -12.09 -33.72
CA VAL A 580 -17.85 -13.55 -33.63
C VAL A 580 -18.80 -13.99 -34.74
N ASP A 581 -18.51 -15.12 -35.37
CA ASP A 581 -19.33 -15.70 -36.43
C ASP A 581 -20.73 -16.08 -35.97
N ALA A 582 -21.66 -16.15 -36.92
CA ALA A 582 -23.07 -16.35 -36.59
C ALA A 582 -23.33 -17.66 -35.85
N ASP A 583 -22.65 -18.74 -36.21
CA ASP A 583 -22.83 -20.05 -35.58
C ASP A 583 -22.30 -20.04 -34.14
N HIS A 584 -21.12 -19.47 -33.91
CA HIS A 584 -20.56 -19.32 -32.59
C HIS A 584 -21.40 -18.39 -31.71
N ARG A 585 -22.00 -17.32 -32.27
CA ARG A 585 -22.94 -16.46 -31.50
C ARG A 585 -24.19 -17.24 -31.07
N TYR A 586 -24.67 -18.15 -31.88
CA TYR A 586 -25.78 -19.00 -31.48
C TYR A 586 -25.40 -19.96 -30.36
N GLN A 587 -24.20 -20.56 -30.43
CA GLN A 587 -23.67 -21.39 -29.32
C GLN A 587 -23.45 -20.57 -28.06
N PHE A 588 -23.02 -19.32 -28.20
CA PHE A 588 -22.91 -18.39 -27.07
C PHE A 588 -24.26 -18.15 -26.36
N CYS A 589 -25.35 -18.04 -27.10
CA CYS A 589 -26.69 -17.97 -26.52
C CYS A 589 -27.01 -19.21 -25.67
N LYS A 590 -26.65 -20.42 -26.20
CA LYS A 590 -26.83 -21.69 -25.47
C LYS A 590 -25.94 -21.75 -24.23
N LEU A 591 -24.70 -21.28 -24.33
CA LEU A 591 -23.78 -21.15 -23.17
C LEU A 591 -24.42 -20.35 -22.06
N LEU A 592 -24.88 -19.11 -22.35
CA LEU A 592 -25.50 -18.24 -21.34
C LEU A 592 -26.72 -18.92 -20.71
N LYS A 593 -27.58 -19.54 -21.51
CA LYS A 593 -28.77 -20.23 -21.00
C LYS A 593 -28.44 -21.46 -20.17
N GLY A 594 -27.43 -22.25 -20.57
CA GLY A 594 -27.08 -23.52 -19.93
C GLY A 594 -26.22 -23.36 -18.68
N HIS A 595 -25.22 -22.53 -18.76
CA HIS A 595 -24.26 -22.36 -17.65
C HIS A 595 -24.64 -21.26 -16.67
N PHE A 596 -25.52 -20.31 -17.06
CA PHE A 596 -25.94 -19.17 -16.25
C PHE A 596 -27.48 -19.03 -16.19
N PRO A 597 -28.22 -20.09 -15.82
CA PRO A 597 -29.69 -20.09 -15.87
C PRO A 597 -30.30 -19.09 -14.89
N ASN A 598 -29.59 -18.75 -13.81
CA ASN A 598 -30.05 -17.82 -12.78
C ASN A 598 -29.59 -16.37 -13.02
N THR A 599 -28.77 -16.13 -14.04
CA THR A 599 -28.23 -14.81 -14.35
C THR A 599 -29.12 -14.09 -15.35
N GLN A 600 -29.50 -12.88 -15.03
CA GLN A 600 -30.18 -11.98 -15.95
C GLN A 600 -29.12 -11.21 -16.75
N PHE A 601 -29.12 -11.35 -18.05
CA PHE A 601 -28.28 -10.59 -18.96
C PHE A 601 -29.07 -9.50 -19.66
N ILE A 602 -28.59 -8.28 -19.64
CA ILE A 602 -29.09 -7.21 -20.51
C ILE A 602 -28.08 -7.05 -21.65
N ILE A 603 -28.48 -7.45 -22.84
CA ILE A 603 -27.59 -7.58 -24.00
C ILE A 603 -27.96 -6.54 -25.05
N THR A 604 -27.00 -5.72 -25.47
CA THR A 604 -27.19 -4.83 -26.63
C THR A 604 -26.54 -5.41 -27.88
N THR A 605 -27.14 -5.16 -29.05
CA THR A 605 -26.55 -5.51 -30.33
C THR A 605 -27.07 -4.62 -31.45
N HIS A 606 -26.24 -4.35 -32.44
CA HIS A 606 -26.67 -3.74 -33.70
C HIS A 606 -26.94 -4.80 -34.79
N ASP A 607 -26.61 -6.09 -34.54
CA ASP A 607 -26.83 -7.18 -35.47
C ASP A 607 -28.22 -7.79 -35.28
N ARG A 608 -29.05 -7.67 -36.34
CA ARG A 608 -30.42 -8.21 -36.35
C ARG A 608 -30.44 -9.75 -36.34
N LEU A 609 -29.46 -10.37 -37.02
CA LEU A 609 -29.37 -11.82 -37.03
C LEU A 609 -29.13 -12.39 -35.65
N TRP A 610 -28.23 -11.77 -34.90
CA TRP A 610 -27.97 -12.21 -33.54
C TRP A 610 -29.18 -11.96 -32.61
N ALA A 611 -29.92 -10.86 -32.81
CA ALA A 611 -31.17 -10.66 -32.07
C ALA A 611 -32.19 -11.79 -32.33
N GLU A 612 -32.30 -12.28 -33.55
CA GLU A 612 -33.16 -13.42 -33.87
C GLU A 612 -32.59 -14.75 -33.35
N GLN A 613 -31.27 -14.94 -33.38
CA GLN A 613 -30.61 -16.09 -32.77
C GLN A 613 -30.85 -16.21 -31.26
N MET A 614 -30.79 -15.08 -30.51
CA MET A 614 -31.14 -15.06 -29.10
C MET A 614 -32.58 -15.53 -28.84
N LYS A 615 -33.53 -15.17 -29.71
CA LYS A 615 -34.92 -15.67 -29.66
C LYS A 615 -35.02 -17.15 -29.99
N SER A 616 -34.36 -17.58 -31.08
CA SER A 616 -34.40 -18.99 -31.53
C SER A 616 -33.72 -19.93 -30.52
N ALA A 617 -32.66 -19.50 -29.86
CA ALA A 617 -32.03 -20.25 -28.77
C ALA A 617 -32.89 -20.26 -27.49
N GLY A 618 -33.97 -19.46 -27.44
CA GLY A 618 -34.82 -19.31 -26.28
C GLY A 618 -34.11 -18.63 -25.09
N LEU A 619 -33.10 -17.80 -25.39
CA LEU A 619 -32.43 -16.94 -24.41
C LEU A 619 -33.30 -15.72 -24.07
N VAL A 620 -33.96 -15.16 -25.08
CA VAL A 620 -34.95 -14.09 -24.96
C VAL A 620 -36.25 -14.44 -25.70
N SER A 621 -37.32 -13.73 -25.39
CA SER A 621 -38.63 -13.86 -26.04
C SER A 621 -39.00 -12.54 -26.75
N GLY A 622 -40.10 -12.55 -27.48
CA GLY A 622 -40.66 -11.31 -28.06
C GLY A 622 -41.02 -10.25 -27.01
N LYS A 623 -41.33 -10.68 -25.78
CA LYS A 623 -41.62 -9.79 -24.65
C LYS A 623 -40.35 -9.26 -23.95
N THR A 624 -39.25 -9.98 -24.09
CA THR A 624 -37.96 -9.64 -23.45
C THR A 624 -36.95 -9.15 -24.51
N SER A 625 -37.43 -8.49 -25.55
CA SER A 625 -36.61 -7.86 -26.57
C SER A 625 -37.19 -6.52 -27.02
N LEU A 626 -36.30 -5.55 -27.25
CA LEU A 626 -36.63 -4.21 -27.71
C LEU A 626 -35.79 -3.88 -28.95
N SER A 627 -36.41 -3.32 -29.98
CA SER A 627 -35.71 -2.91 -31.19
C SER A 627 -35.87 -1.40 -31.39
N PHE A 628 -34.76 -0.68 -31.48
CA PHE A 628 -34.72 0.71 -31.88
C PHE A 628 -34.66 0.83 -33.40
N HIS A 629 -35.45 1.72 -33.99
CA HIS A 629 -35.54 1.88 -35.45
C HIS A 629 -34.85 3.11 -35.97
N SER A 630 -34.71 4.15 -35.13
CA SER A 630 -34.06 5.41 -35.51
C SER A 630 -33.59 6.16 -34.23
N TRP A 631 -32.93 7.34 -34.43
CA TRP A 631 -32.53 8.24 -33.35
C TRP A 631 -33.72 8.90 -32.62
N SER A 632 -34.91 8.95 -33.24
CA SER A 632 -36.10 9.41 -32.58
C SER A 632 -36.70 8.29 -31.76
N VAL A 633 -36.36 8.23 -30.50
CA VAL A 633 -37.08 7.41 -29.51
C VAL A 633 -38.39 8.13 -29.24
N GLU A 634 -39.38 7.96 -30.14
CA GLU A 634 -40.76 8.22 -29.79
C GLU A 634 -41.16 7.23 -28.68
N ILE A 635 -41.74 7.77 -27.65
CA ILE A 635 -42.20 7.19 -26.41
C ILE A 635 -42.76 5.77 -26.65
N LEU A 636 -41.97 4.73 -26.37
CA LEU A 636 -42.49 3.39 -26.16
C LEU A 636 -42.86 3.30 -24.69
N SER A 637 -44.04 3.80 -24.33
CA SER A 637 -44.60 3.66 -23.01
C SER A 637 -45.09 2.24 -22.81
N VAL A 638 -44.27 1.39 -22.21
CA VAL A 638 -44.78 0.27 -21.45
C VAL A 638 -44.70 0.70 -19.99
N SER A 639 -45.79 1.21 -19.47
CA SER A 639 -45.91 1.72 -18.12
C SER A 639 -45.86 0.58 -17.10
N VAL A 640 -44.71 0.40 -16.48
CA VAL A 640 -44.56 -0.43 -15.27
C VAL A 640 -44.57 0.45 -14.01
N PHE A 641 -44.31 1.75 -14.19
CA PHE A 641 -44.48 2.72 -13.12
C PHE A 641 -45.93 3.21 -13.16
N GLU A 642 -46.87 2.39 -12.68
CA GLU A 642 -48.14 2.94 -12.24
C GLU A 642 -47.88 4.10 -11.27
N LYS A 643 -48.56 5.20 -11.49
CA LYS A 643 -48.58 6.42 -10.72
C LYS A 643 -48.51 6.18 -9.21
N THR A 644 -47.42 5.68 -8.69
CA THR A 644 -47.05 5.96 -7.33
C THR A 644 -46.58 7.40 -7.35
N GLN A 645 -47.39 8.27 -6.85
CA GLN A 645 -47.25 9.71 -6.81
C GLN A 645 -45.78 10.10 -6.58
N LEU A 646 -45.14 10.67 -7.57
CA LEU A 646 -44.00 11.54 -7.42
C LEU A 646 -44.41 12.84 -6.70
N SER A 647 -45.06 12.66 -5.53
CA SER A 647 -45.28 13.68 -4.53
C SER A 647 -44.47 13.31 -3.28
N CYS A 648 -43.21 12.90 -3.45
CA CYS A 648 -42.27 13.10 -2.38
C CYS A 648 -41.74 14.52 -2.55
N ALA A 649 -42.46 15.43 -1.94
CA ALA A 649 -42.04 16.76 -1.66
C ALA A 649 -40.58 16.73 -1.18
N LEU A 650 -39.76 17.55 -1.78
CA LEU A 650 -38.53 18.08 -1.23
C LEU A 650 -38.83 18.78 0.12
N GLN A 651 -39.03 18.01 1.16
CA GLN A 651 -38.79 18.48 2.52
C GLN A 651 -37.35 18.11 2.85
N ALA A 652 -36.46 19.08 2.60
CA ALA A 652 -35.16 19.11 3.24
C ALA A 652 -35.40 19.08 4.75
N ASP A 653 -35.03 18.00 5.39
CA ASP A 653 -34.89 17.93 6.84
C ASP A 653 -33.59 18.66 7.23
N PRO A 654 -33.65 19.80 7.94
CA PRO A 654 -32.46 20.58 8.29
C PRO A 654 -31.71 20.05 9.50
N SER A 655 -31.87 18.81 9.92
CA SER A 655 -31.36 18.29 11.19
C SER A 655 -30.16 17.32 11.08
N PHE A 656 -29.40 17.36 9.98
CA PHE A 656 -28.12 16.61 9.88
C PHE A 656 -26.93 17.51 9.54
N SER A 657 -26.74 18.58 10.31
CA SER A 657 -25.46 19.21 10.53
C SER A 657 -25.09 18.99 11.99
N ASP A 658 -23.99 18.36 12.22
CA ASP A 658 -23.34 18.03 13.49
C ASP A 658 -23.47 16.56 13.93
N GLN A 659 -22.62 15.72 13.34
CA GLN A 659 -21.97 14.65 14.09
C GLN A 659 -20.50 14.56 13.65
N PRO A 660 -19.57 14.47 14.63
CA PRO A 660 -18.14 14.55 14.38
C PRO A 660 -17.58 13.25 13.82
N ASP A 661 -16.49 13.43 13.06
CA ASP A 661 -15.55 12.40 12.58
C ASP A 661 -15.39 11.22 13.55
N VAL A 662 -15.91 10.07 13.18
CA VAL A 662 -15.56 8.76 13.76
C VAL A 662 -14.51 8.10 12.86
N ALA A 663 -13.44 8.82 12.59
CA ALA A 663 -12.25 8.32 11.90
C ALA A 663 -11.02 8.28 12.82
N ASN A 664 -11.22 8.19 14.13
CA ASN A 664 -10.12 8.10 15.10
C ASN A 664 -10.51 7.25 16.29
N GLN A 665 -10.68 5.95 16.11
CA GLN A 665 -10.54 4.96 17.19
C GLN A 665 -10.33 3.57 16.59
N LEU A 666 -9.12 3.33 16.13
CA LEU A 666 -8.48 2.00 16.15
C LEU A 666 -6.98 2.22 16.31
N ASN A 667 -6.60 2.72 17.49
CA ASN A 667 -5.28 2.51 18.03
C ASN A 667 -5.18 1.05 18.48
N LEU A 668 -4.72 0.22 17.59
CA LEU A 668 -4.31 -1.16 17.85
C LEU A 668 -2.82 -1.27 17.60
N PHE A 669 -1.99 -0.61 18.42
CA PHE A 669 -0.54 -0.86 18.53
C PHE A 669 0.06 0.11 19.55
N ASP A 670 -0.34 -0.06 20.82
CA ASP A 670 0.51 0.27 21.96
C ASP A 670 1.11 -1.06 22.46
N PHE A 671 2.31 -1.37 21.97
CA PHE A 671 3.28 -2.23 22.63
C PHE A 671 4.70 -1.78 22.26
#